data_f6efd74c2a68f282063aa098ee2a34af
#
_entry.id   f6efd74c2a68f282063aa098ee2a34af
#
_cell.length_a   1.000
_cell.length_b   1.000
_cell.length_c   1.000
_cell.angle_alpha   90.00
_cell.angle_beta   90.00
_cell.angle_gamma   90.00
#
_symmetry.space_group_name_H-M   'P 1'
#
loop_
_entity.id
_entity.type
_entity.pdbx_description
1 polymer ?
#
loop_
_entity_poly.entity_id
_entity_poly.type
_entity_poly.pdbx_seq_one_letter_code
_entity_poly.pdbx_strand_id
1 'polypeptide(L)'
;MAFQVSPGVLVQEKDLTNVIPAVATTIGAVAGQFSQGPMDEVVSIASEKELVETFGKPDSTNFEYFFSAASFLQYSSSLRVVRVANTSSVNAVSSGTALRIKNTEHYSTGDGSTGPYNDGSASVGEWAARTAGAWGNNLKISTCPSATAYEETNKTTTNDSSTAVGDTTIILTSGTDFNVGDIVNFGESGGHEYRVTGVSTNTLTFVRHPSGTGGTHTAVANGSQVRRRWQYYDLVDKAPGTSTYTSTRSGVNDELHIVIVDEDGGVTGTAGEVLEVYDSVSKASDAKTAQGGVNYYPDVIYNQSQYIYWMDHIATGSNWGSTASGTTSTALTAPYSRSLVDGADGSTATTAELKTAYEKYNDADTVDVNLIISGKGGATHVDNLITIAENRKDAVVFCSPERSDVVNVTNSSTQLSNVKSFFNSIRSSSYVVFDSGYKYTYDKYNDVFRYVPLNGDIAGLAARTDMIADSWFSPAGFNRGVIRGAVKLAFNPAKTQRDELYRARINPVVTLPGQGTVLFGDKTGLSTPSAFDRINVRRLFIVLEKAISTASKFQLFEFNDEFTRAQFRNIIEPFLRDVQGRRGVTDFLVVCDTSNNTAAVIDRNEFKADIFVKPNRSINFIQLQFVATRTGVAFEEVVGA
;
A
#
# COMPACT_ATOMS: atom_id res chain seq x y z
N MET A 1 51.30 6.58 -14.83
CA MET A 1 51.51 7.97 -14.33
C MET A 1 52.76 8.51 -14.99
N ALA A 2 52.66 9.60 -15.71
CA ALA A 2 53.85 10.22 -16.31
C ALA A 2 54.59 10.96 -15.21
N PHE A 3 55.79 10.54 -14.89
CA PHE A 3 56.67 11.26 -13.99
C PHE A 3 57.19 12.52 -14.71
N GLN A 4 57.08 13.68 -14.04
CA GLN A 4 57.68 14.90 -14.54
C GLN A 4 59.20 14.81 -14.35
N VAL A 5 59.95 14.87 -15.46
CA VAL A 5 61.40 14.66 -15.47
C VAL A 5 62.16 15.99 -15.35
N SER A 6 61.50 17.15 -15.52
CA SER A 6 62.08 18.49 -15.35
C SER A 6 61.57 19.17 -14.07
N PRO A 7 62.35 20.10 -13.46
CA PRO A 7 61.86 20.85 -12.32
C PRO A 7 60.58 21.60 -12.66
N GLY A 8 59.50 21.32 -11.91
CA GLY A 8 58.18 21.92 -12.10
C GLY A 8 57.26 21.56 -10.95
N VAL A 9 56.11 22.23 -10.85
CA VAL A 9 55.07 21.97 -9.84
C VAL A 9 54.05 21.06 -10.46
N LEU A 10 53.91 19.85 -9.93
CA LEU A 10 52.81 18.93 -10.28
C LEU A 10 51.63 19.25 -9.37
N VAL A 11 50.55 19.81 -9.93
CA VAL A 11 49.31 19.99 -9.23
C VAL A 11 48.47 18.73 -9.45
N GLN A 12 48.16 18.01 -8.39
CA GLN A 12 47.19 16.94 -8.39
C GLN A 12 45.96 17.38 -7.59
N GLU A 13 44.83 17.48 -8.23
CA GLU A 13 43.53 17.56 -7.53
C GLU A 13 43.15 16.17 -7.06
N LYS A 14 43.03 15.97 -5.77
CA LYS A 14 42.51 14.79 -5.15
C LYS A 14 41.24 15.20 -4.42
N ASP A 15 40.07 14.84 -4.99
CA ASP A 15 38.81 15.04 -4.30
C ASP A 15 38.73 14.03 -3.14
N LEU A 16 38.84 14.54 -1.92
CA LEU A 16 38.70 13.80 -0.66
C LEU A 16 37.39 14.19 0.02
N THR A 17 36.46 14.81 -0.69
CA THR A 17 35.15 15.21 -0.14
C THR A 17 34.30 13.99 0.06
N ASN A 18 34.44 13.31 1.18
CA ASN A 18 33.39 12.44 1.69
C ASN A 18 32.22 13.31 2.17
N VAL A 19 31.27 13.58 1.29
CA VAL A 19 30.04 14.30 1.63
C VAL A 19 29.16 13.34 2.41
N ILE A 20 28.72 13.75 3.60
CA ILE A 20 27.67 13.01 4.33
C ILE A 20 26.42 13.00 3.46
N PRO A 21 25.89 11.84 3.06
CA PRO A 21 24.72 11.79 2.19
C PRO A 21 23.51 12.40 2.89
N ALA A 22 22.67 13.10 2.13
CA ALA A 22 21.40 13.59 2.63
C ALA A 22 20.53 12.40 3.07
N VAL A 23 20.02 12.45 4.29
CA VAL A 23 19.21 11.39 4.88
C VAL A 23 17.74 11.72 4.66
N ALA A 24 16.98 10.78 4.10
CA ALA A 24 15.53 10.90 4.02
C ALA A 24 14.93 10.90 5.43
N THR A 25 14.01 11.84 5.70
CA THR A 25 13.33 12.00 6.99
C THR A 25 11.83 12.13 6.85
N THR A 26 11.32 11.99 5.61
CA THR A 26 9.93 12.22 5.22
C THR A 26 9.15 10.94 4.95
N ILE A 27 9.75 9.77 5.18
CA ILE A 27 9.15 8.47 4.88
C ILE A 27 8.24 8.04 6.01
N GLY A 28 6.94 7.97 5.72
CA GLY A 28 5.93 7.47 6.64
C GLY A 28 5.83 5.94 6.60
N ALA A 29 5.34 5.34 7.68
CA ALA A 29 5.01 3.92 7.76
C ALA A 29 3.67 3.73 8.47
N VAL A 30 2.80 2.91 7.90
CA VAL A 30 1.53 2.52 8.51
C VAL A 30 1.24 1.06 8.21
N ALA A 31 0.74 0.33 9.20
CA ALA A 31 0.14 -0.97 8.96
C ALA A 31 -1.30 -0.99 9.44
N GLY A 32 -2.15 -1.73 8.75
CA GLY A 32 -3.56 -1.77 9.07
C GLY A 32 -4.34 -2.80 8.28
N GLN A 33 -5.61 -2.86 8.58
CA GLN A 33 -6.57 -3.67 7.85
C GLN A 33 -6.98 -2.92 6.59
N PHE A 34 -6.90 -3.60 5.43
CA PHE A 34 -7.34 -3.10 4.14
C PHE A 34 -8.15 -4.19 3.44
N SER A 35 -9.01 -3.80 2.48
CA SER A 35 -9.92 -4.73 1.79
C SER A 35 -9.23 -5.59 0.74
N GLN A 36 -8.11 -5.13 0.18
CA GLN A 36 -7.32 -5.86 -0.82
C GLN A 36 -5.83 -5.56 -0.68
N GLY A 37 -5.00 -6.07 -1.59
CA GLY A 37 -3.56 -5.87 -1.60
C GLY A 37 -2.77 -6.98 -0.87
N PRO A 38 -1.45 -7.04 -1.07
CA PRO A 38 -0.59 -8.04 -0.45
C PRO A 38 -0.54 -7.88 1.07
N MET A 39 -0.52 -9.00 1.78
CA MET A 39 -0.40 -9.07 3.24
C MET A 39 1.05 -9.31 3.65
N ASP A 40 1.44 -8.82 4.83
CA ASP A 40 2.79 -9.01 5.41
C ASP A 40 3.94 -8.56 4.49
N GLU A 41 3.67 -7.69 3.55
CA GLU A 41 4.63 -7.14 2.59
C GLU A 41 4.67 -5.61 2.69
N VAL A 42 5.87 -5.02 2.61
CA VAL A 42 6.06 -3.57 2.67
C VAL A 42 5.90 -3.00 1.27
N VAL A 43 4.80 -2.28 1.04
CA VAL A 43 4.49 -1.65 -0.25
C VAL A 43 4.74 -0.15 -0.18
N SER A 44 5.39 0.40 -1.20
CA SER A 44 5.62 1.85 -1.35
C SER A 44 4.43 2.51 -2.02
N ILE A 45 3.89 3.55 -1.41
CA ILE A 45 2.73 4.29 -1.92
C ILE A 45 3.07 5.78 -1.99
N ALA A 46 2.86 6.40 -3.14
CA ALA A 46 3.17 7.80 -3.39
C ALA A 46 1.93 8.72 -3.42
N SER A 47 0.74 8.15 -3.59
CA SER A 47 -0.50 8.93 -3.70
C SER A 47 -1.71 8.20 -3.13
N GLU A 48 -2.76 8.95 -2.80
CA GLU A 48 -4.05 8.37 -2.38
C GLU A 48 -4.69 7.51 -3.49
N LYS A 49 -4.47 7.86 -4.76
CA LYS A 49 -4.95 7.07 -5.89
C LYS A 49 -4.30 5.69 -5.90
N GLU A 50 -2.99 5.63 -5.78
CA GLU A 50 -2.23 4.37 -5.70
C GLU A 50 -2.60 3.55 -4.46
N LEU A 51 -2.88 4.22 -3.33
CA LEU A 51 -3.38 3.55 -2.11
C LEU A 51 -4.70 2.82 -2.38
N VAL A 52 -5.63 3.44 -3.11
CA VAL A 52 -6.91 2.83 -3.50
C VAL A 52 -6.71 1.70 -4.50
N GLU A 53 -5.89 1.90 -5.51
CA GLU A 53 -5.60 0.88 -6.53
C GLU A 53 -4.96 -0.37 -5.92
N THR A 54 -4.08 -0.20 -4.93
CA THR A 54 -3.37 -1.32 -4.30
C THR A 54 -4.15 -1.96 -3.16
N PHE A 55 -4.75 -1.15 -2.27
CA PHE A 55 -5.33 -1.61 -1.00
C PHE A 55 -6.85 -1.49 -0.91
N GLY A 56 -7.49 -1.00 -1.98
CA GLY A 56 -8.93 -0.85 -2.08
C GLY A 56 -9.48 0.43 -1.46
N LYS A 57 -10.78 0.62 -1.64
CA LYS A 57 -11.51 1.76 -1.06
C LYS A 57 -11.75 1.53 0.44
N PRO A 58 -11.89 2.62 1.22
CA PRO A 58 -12.26 2.49 2.64
C PRO A 58 -13.71 1.98 2.79
N ASP A 59 -13.94 1.19 3.82
CA ASP A 59 -15.25 0.72 4.25
C ASP A 59 -15.57 1.14 5.70
N SER A 60 -16.62 0.58 6.29
CA SER A 60 -17.02 0.89 7.66
C SER A 60 -16.07 0.33 8.73
N THR A 61 -15.21 -0.62 8.40
CA THR A 61 -14.33 -1.35 9.32
C THR A 61 -12.88 -0.88 9.25
N ASN A 62 -12.41 -0.50 8.07
CA ASN A 62 -11.01 -0.17 7.80
C ASN A 62 -10.72 1.34 7.63
N PHE A 63 -11.75 2.20 7.58
CA PHE A 63 -11.61 3.63 7.26
C PHE A 63 -10.60 4.36 8.15
N GLU A 64 -10.44 3.98 9.42
CA GLU A 64 -9.49 4.66 10.32
C GLU A 64 -8.04 4.41 9.88
N TYR A 65 -7.70 3.20 9.42
CA TYR A 65 -6.39 2.89 8.86
C TYR A 65 -6.18 3.56 7.51
N PHE A 66 -7.18 3.44 6.63
CA PHE A 66 -7.14 4.05 5.30
C PHE A 66 -6.93 5.56 5.36
N PHE A 67 -7.73 6.27 6.16
CA PHE A 67 -7.63 7.72 6.26
C PHE A 67 -6.42 8.20 7.06
N SER A 68 -5.82 7.39 7.94
CA SER A 68 -4.51 7.68 8.52
C SER A 68 -3.43 7.72 7.43
N ALA A 69 -3.42 6.73 6.53
CA ALA A 69 -2.53 6.70 5.37
C ALA A 69 -2.82 7.86 4.38
N ALA A 70 -4.08 8.02 3.98
CA ALA A 70 -4.51 9.06 3.04
C ALA A 70 -4.26 10.48 3.57
N SER A 71 -4.45 10.73 4.87
CA SER A 71 -4.14 12.01 5.51
C SER A 71 -2.64 12.32 5.43
N PHE A 72 -1.77 11.35 5.68
CA PHE A 72 -0.33 11.53 5.52
C PHE A 72 0.06 11.87 4.07
N LEU A 73 -0.54 11.17 3.10
CA LEU A 73 -0.28 11.39 1.67
C LEU A 73 -0.71 12.76 1.15
N GLN A 74 -1.51 13.53 1.92
CA GLN A 74 -1.79 14.93 1.60
C GLN A 74 -0.58 15.86 1.82
N TYR A 75 0.43 15.40 2.56
CA TYR A 75 1.61 16.20 2.94
C TYR A 75 2.92 15.64 2.38
N SER A 76 3.02 14.34 2.14
CA SER A 76 4.21 13.64 1.63
C SER A 76 3.82 12.58 0.61
N SER A 77 4.69 12.33 -0.36
CA SER A 77 4.52 11.29 -1.39
C SER A 77 5.33 10.02 -1.09
N SER A 78 5.76 9.80 0.14
CA SER A 78 6.57 8.64 0.51
C SER A 78 6.00 7.95 1.74
N LEU A 79 5.17 6.92 1.50
CA LEU A 79 4.54 6.12 2.53
C LEU A 79 4.85 4.64 2.29
N ARG A 80 5.21 3.93 3.35
CA ARG A 80 5.31 2.47 3.40
C ARG A 80 4.06 1.93 4.06
N VAL A 81 3.35 1.03 3.36
CA VAL A 81 2.11 0.43 3.86
C VAL A 81 2.27 -1.07 3.97
N VAL A 82 1.81 -1.65 5.07
CA VAL A 82 1.69 -3.09 5.25
C VAL A 82 0.24 -3.45 5.55
N ARG A 83 -0.32 -4.34 4.76
CA ARG A 83 -1.62 -4.93 5.07
C ARG A 83 -1.46 -6.04 6.11
N VAL A 84 -2.24 -5.98 7.17
CA VAL A 84 -2.27 -7.00 8.22
C VAL A 84 -2.75 -8.34 7.64
N ALA A 85 -2.02 -9.41 7.91
CA ALA A 85 -2.44 -10.77 7.58
C ALA A 85 -3.45 -11.28 8.62
N ASN A 86 -4.70 -10.85 8.50
CA ASN A 86 -5.77 -11.34 9.35
C ASN A 86 -6.03 -12.84 9.12
N THR A 87 -6.22 -13.60 10.19
CA THR A 87 -6.33 -15.07 10.13
C THR A 87 -7.58 -15.55 9.41
N SER A 88 -8.64 -14.75 9.37
CA SER A 88 -9.91 -15.06 8.70
C SER A 88 -10.07 -14.42 7.32
N SER A 89 -9.08 -13.66 6.85
CA SER A 89 -9.08 -13.18 5.46
C SER A 89 -8.67 -14.30 4.51
N VAL A 90 -9.47 -14.53 3.47
CA VAL A 90 -9.22 -15.57 2.46
C VAL A 90 -9.41 -15.05 1.05
N ASN A 91 -8.69 -15.65 0.10
CA ASN A 91 -8.80 -15.33 -1.32
C ASN A 91 -10.04 -16.01 -1.90
N ALA A 92 -10.79 -15.31 -2.74
CA ALA A 92 -11.85 -15.92 -3.53
C ALA A 92 -11.25 -16.97 -4.49
N VAL A 93 -11.95 -18.08 -4.67
CA VAL A 93 -11.49 -19.25 -5.46
C VAL A 93 -12.55 -19.70 -6.44
N SER A 94 -12.15 -20.43 -7.48
CA SER A 94 -13.10 -20.94 -8.49
C SER A 94 -13.93 -22.13 -8.03
N SER A 95 -13.48 -22.85 -7.00
CA SER A 95 -14.26 -23.92 -6.35
C SER A 95 -13.61 -24.35 -5.02
N GLY A 96 -14.25 -25.25 -4.27
CA GLY A 96 -13.69 -25.80 -3.04
C GLY A 96 -13.71 -24.84 -1.85
N THR A 97 -12.79 -25.02 -0.91
CA THR A 97 -12.69 -24.18 0.29
C THR A 97 -11.70 -23.06 0.05
N ALA A 98 -12.11 -21.82 0.23
CA ALA A 98 -11.25 -20.64 0.11
C ALA A 98 -10.01 -20.77 1.01
N LEU A 99 -8.88 -20.30 0.52
CA LEU A 99 -7.58 -20.37 1.19
C LEU A 99 -6.97 -18.97 1.32
N ARG A 100 -5.91 -18.84 2.13
CA ARG A 100 -5.23 -17.57 2.35
C ARG A 100 -3.86 -17.57 1.68
N ILE A 101 -3.74 -16.83 0.59
CA ILE A 101 -2.46 -16.46 -0.03
C ILE A 101 -2.13 -15.04 0.41
N LYS A 102 -1.04 -14.86 1.15
CA LYS A 102 -0.67 -13.55 1.72
C LYS A 102 -0.11 -12.60 0.66
N ASN A 103 0.81 -13.09 -0.14
CA ASN A 103 1.52 -12.34 -1.18
C ASN A 103 2.13 -13.30 -2.21
N THR A 104 2.86 -12.77 -3.16
CA THR A 104 3.48 -13.53 -4.27
C THR A 104 4.52 -14.53 -3.78
N GLU A 105 5.29 -14.20 -2.74
CA GLU A 105 6.25 -15.13 -2.13
C GLU A 105 5.54 -16.32 -1.49
N HIS A 106 4.48 -16.05 -0.71
CA HIS A 106 3.67 -17.11 -0.08
C HIS A 106 3.00 -18.01 -1.13
N TYR A 107 2.56 -17.45 -2.27
CA TYR A 107 2.03 -18.26 -3.38
C TYR A 107 3.08 -19.25 -3.92
N SER A 108 4.33 -18.81 -4.06
CA SER A 108 5.40 -19.60 -4.68
C SER A 108 6.10 -20.57 -3.71
N THR A 109 6.17 -20.24 -2.41
CA THR A 109 6.98 -21.00 -1.43
C THR A 109 6.16 -21.64 -0.32
N GLY A 110 4.91 -21.21 -0.12
CA GLY A 110 4.12 -21.57 1.07
C GLY A 110 4.64 -20.89 2.35
N ASP A 111 4.17 -21.35 3.50
CA ASP A 111 4.57 -20.85 4.82
C ASP A 111 5.24 -21.93 5.71
N GLY A 112 5.67 -23.04 5.11
CA GLY A 112 6.29 -24.18 5.78
C GLY A 112 5.31 -25.19 6.41
N SER A 113 4.02 -24.82 6.53
CA SER A 113 2.94 -25.73 6.94
C SER A 113 1.94 -25.99 5.81
N THR A 114 1.77 -25.00 4.94
CA THR A 114 1.06 -25.14 3.67
C THR A 114 2.10 -25.06 2.54
N GLY A 115 2.08 -26.01 1.60
CA GLY A 115 3.01 -26.06 0.46
C GLY A 115 2.82 -24.88 -0.49
N PRO A 116 3.65 -24.79 -1.54
CA PRO A 116 3.44 -23.81 -2.60
C PRO A 116 2.07 -24.03 -3.25
N TYR A 117 1.46 -22.95 -3.72
CA TYR A 117 0.16 -23.01 -4.37
C TYR A 117 0.24 -23.08 -5.89
N ASN A 118 1.44 -23.02 -6.45
CA ASN A 118 1.72 -23.00 -7.89
C ASN A 118 2.04 -24.38 -8.48
N ASP A 119 1.75 -25.47 -7.78
CA ASP A 119 2.05 -26.84 -8.18
C ASP A 119 0.83 -27.62 -8.69
N GLY A 120 -0.35 -27.00 -8.72
CA GLY A 120 -1.61 -27.63 -9.15
C GLY A 120 -2.19 -28.60 -8.13
N SER A 121 -1.75 -28.59 -6.88
CA SER A 121 -2.20 -29.49 -5.83
C SER A 121 -3.33 -28.91 -4.93
N ALA A 122 -3.55 -27.61 -5.01
CA ALA A 122 -4.58 -26.94 -4.21
C ALA A 122 -5.98 -27.29 -4.73
N SER A 123 -6.81 -27.94 -3.91
CA SER A 123 -8.17 -28.36 -4.29
C SER A 123 -9.18 -27.20 -4.28
N VAL A 124 -8.87 -26.12 -4.99
CA VAL A 124 -9.66 -24.87 -5.04
C VAL A 124 -10.11 -24.50 -6.47
N GLY A 125 -9.99 -25.43 -7.40
CA GLY A 125 -10.24 -25.20 -8.83
C GLY A 125 -9.08 -24.52 -9.52
N GLU A 126 -9.34 -23.89 -10.66
CA GLU A 126 -8.31 -23.42 -11.58
C GLU A 126 -7.69 -22.07 -11.17
N TRP A 127 -8.45 -21.26 -10.46
CA TRP A 127 -8.12 -19.85 -10.20
C TRP A 127 -8.37 -19.44 -8.76
N ALA A 128 -7.55 -18.55 -8.25
CA ALA A 128 -7.79 -17.81 -7.02
C ALA A 128 -7.57 -16.31 -7.26
N ALA A 129 -8.29 -15.46 -6.54
CA ALA A 129 -8.02 -14.02 -6.54
C ALA A 129 -6.60 -13.74 -6.03
N ARG A 130 -5.90 -12.77 -6.61
CA ARG A 130 -4.49 -12.49 -6.29
C ARG A 130 -4.27 -12.04 -4.85
N THR A 131 -5.26 -11.39 -4.26
CA THR A 131 -5.20 -10.99 -2.85
C THR A 131 -6.48 -11.41 -2.12
N ALA A 132 -6.36 -11.71 -0.84
CA ALA A 132 -7.50 -12.06 -0.02
C ALA A 132 -8.47 -10.87 0.14
N GLY A 133 -9.75 -11.17 0.25
CA GLY A 133 -10.81 -10.19 0.43
C GLY A 133 -12.08 -10.52 -0.34
N ALA A 134 -13.20 -9.95 0.10
CA ALA A 134 -14.50 -10.10 -0.55
C ALA A 134 -14.53 -9.51 -1.97
N TRP A 135 -13.62 -8.58 -2.29
CA TRP A 135 -13.50 -7.98 -3.61
C TRP A 135 -13.31 -9.02 -4.73
N GLY A 136 -12.59 -10.12 -4.42
CA GLY A 136 -12.32 -11.19 -5.37
C GLY A 136 -13.57 -11.93 -5.83
N ASN A 137 -14.67 -11.87 -5.09
CA ASN A 137 -15.96 -12.47 -5.47
C ASN A 137 -16.61 -11.78 -6.67
N ASN A 138 -16.13 -10.60 -7.07
CA ASN A 138 -16.61 -9.90 -8.27
C ASN A 138 -15.88 -10.35 -9.55
N LEU A 139 -14.91 -11.24 -9.44
CA LEU A 139 -14.10 -11.68 -10.58
C LEU A 139 -14.70 -12.90 -11.25
N LYS A 140 -14.75 -12.86 -12.58
CA LYS A 140 -15.06 -14.00 -13.43
C LYS A 140 -13.95 -14.21 -14.45
N ILE A 141 -13.55 -15.46 -14.60
CA ILE A 141 -12.55 -15.86 -15.57
C ILE A 141 -13.23 -16.66 -16.67
N SER A 142 -13.10 -16.22 -17.92
CA SER A 142 -13.57 -16.94 -19.10
C SER A 142 -12.38 -17.44 -19.91
N THR A 143 -12.29 -18.75 -20.09
CA THR A 143 -11.23 -19.42 -20.86
C THR A 143 -11.83 -19.99 -22.15
N CYS A 144 -11.22 -19.64 -23.28
CA CYS A 144 -11.53 -20.23 -24.58
C CYS A 144 -10.40 -21.22 -24.97
N PRO A 145 -10.59 -22.54 -24.77
CA PRO A 145 -9.51 -23.53 -24.83
C PRO A 145 -9.23 -24.10 -26.21
N SER A 146 -10.03 -23.78 -27.25
CA SER A 146 -9.88 -24.34 -28.60
C SER A 146 -10.63 -23.53 -29.65
N ALA A 147 -10.34 -23.79 -30.93
CA ALA A 147 -11.07 -23.20 -32.04
C ALA A 147 -12.59 -23.56 -32.02
N THR A 148 -12.95 -24.77 -31.62
CA THR A 148 -14.36 -25.18 -31.48
C THR A 148 -15.04 -24.44 -30.34
N ALA A 149 -14.33 -24.20 -29.23
CA ALA A 149 -14.85 -23.38 -28.15
C ALA A 149 -15.02 -21.91 -28.58
N TYR A 150 -14.15 -21.39 -29.43
CA TYR A 150 -14.23 -20.04 -29.99
C TYR A 150 -15.44 -19.87 -30.92
N GLU A 151 -15.61 -20.76 -31.91
CA GLU A 151 -16.74 -20.75 -32.84
C GLU A 151 -17.09 -22.17 -33.29
N GLU A 152 -18.36 -22.54 -33.20
CA GLU A 152 -18.91 -23.78 -33.72
C GLU A 152 -20.10 -23.49 -34.62
N THR A 153 -19.93 -23.68 -35.93
CA THR A 153 -20.91 -23.29 -36.95
C THR A 153 -22.19 -24.12 -36.88
N ASN A 154 -22.09 -25.39 -36.53
CA ASN A 154 -23.21 -26.33 -36.47
C ASN A 154 -23.30 -26.97 -35.07
N LYS A 155 -23.40 -26.13 -34.04
CA LYS A 155 -23.42 -26.60 -32.64
C LYS A 155 -24.58 -27.55 -32.33
N THR A 156 -25.76 -27.17 -32.80
CA THR A 156 -27.01 -27.92 -32.62
C THR A 156 -28.04 -27.44 -33.62
N THR A 157 -29.26 -27.94 -33.52
CA THR A 157 -30.41 -27.44 -34.29
C THR A 157 -31.51 -26.94 -33.35
N THR A 158 -32.35 -26.06 -33.86
CA THR A 158 -33.57 -25.65 -33.14
C THR A 158 -34.56 -26.81 -33.09
N ASN A 159 -35.24 -26.95 -31.97
CA ASN A 159 -36.32 -27.95 -31.77
C ASN A 159 -37.59 -27.26 -31.26
N ASP A 160 -37.87 -26.10 -31.81
CA ASP A 160 -39.03 -25.28 -31.46
C ASP A 160 -39.95 -25.13 -32.65
N SER A 161 -41.18 -25.57 -32.51
CA SER A 161 -42.18 -25.57 -33.58
C SER A 161 -42.89 -24.21 -33.74
N SER A 162 -42.68 -23.28 -32.86
CA SER A 162 -43.46 -22.04 -32.77
C SER A 162 -42.68 -20.76 -32.53
N THR A 163 -41.36 -20.72 -32.82
CA THR A 163 -40.57 -19.50 -32.64
C THR A 163 -41.06 -18.40 -33.59
N ALA A 164 -41.54 -17.32 -33.01
CA ALA A 164 -42.08 -16.16 -33.72
C ALA A 164 -41.12 -14.97 -33.68
N VAL A 165 -41.44 -13.94 -34.46
CA VAL A 165 -40.72 -12.65 -34.39
C VAL A 165 -40.92 -12.02 -33.01
N GLY A 166 -39.82 -11.66 -32.36
CA GLY A 166 -39.82 -11.01 -31.05
C GLY A 166 -39.70 -11.99 -29.87
N ASP A 167 -39.72 -13.32 -30.10
CA ASP A 167 -39.50 -14.30 -29.05
C ASP A 167 -38.10 -14.15 -28.46
N THR A 168 -38.00 -14.23 -27.13
CA THR A 168 -36.74 -14.10 -26.34
C THR A 168 -36.25 -15.46 -25.82
N THR A 169 -36.97 -16.54 -26.15
CA THR A 169 -36.60 -17.91 -25.80
C THR A 169 -36.69 -18.81 -27.01
N ILE A 170 -35.87 -19.85 -27.05
CA ILE A 170 -35.90 -20.88 -28.09
C ILE A 170 -35.50 -22.23 -27.51
N ILE A 171 -36.16 -23.31 -27.97
CA ILE A 171 -35.81 -24.66 -27.60
C ILE A 171 -34.84 -25.24 -28.65
N LEU A 172 -33.75 -25.85 -28.17
CA LEU A 172 -32.76 -26.52 -28.98
C LEU A 172 -32.89 -28.06 -28.88
N THR A 173 -32.34 -28.76 -29.85
CA THR A 173 -32.18 -30.23 -29.74
C THR A 173 -31.22 -30.57 -28.59
N SER A 174 -30.18 -29.76 -28.37
CA SER A 174 -29.27 -29.86 -27.22
C SER A 174 -28.81 -28.47 -26.79
N GLY A 175 -28.99 -28.17 -25.52
CA GLY A 175 -28.43 -26.95 -24.87
C GLY A 175 -27.07 -27.18 -24.23
N THR A 176 -26.45 -28.35 -24.42
CA THR A 176 -25.13 -28.67 -23.88
C THR A 176 -24.05 -27.71 -24.43
N ASP A 177 -23.13 -27.30 -23.59
CA ASP A 177 -22.00 -26.41 -23.91
C ASP A 177 -22.37 -24.97 -24.34
N PHE A 178 -23.58 -24.52 -24.04
CA PHE A 178 -23.92 -23.11 -24.11
C PHE A 178 -23.71 -22.45 -22.75
N ASN A 179 -23.14 -21.26 -22.76
CA ASN A 179 -22.94 -20.44 -21.57
C ASN A 179 -23.70 -19.12 -21.69
N VAL A 180 -24.06 -18.53 -20.55
CA VAL A 180 -24.57 -17.16 -20.50
C VAL A 180 -23.45 -16.23 -21.03
N GLY A 181 -23.82 -15.36 -21.97
CA GLY A 181 -22.91 -14.48 -22.67
C GLY A 181 -22.53 -14.94 -24.08
N ASP A 182 -22.61 -16.23 -24.41
CA ASP A 182 -22.33 -16.74 -25.76
C ASP A 182 -23.15 -16.00 -26.83
N ILE A 183 -22.53 -15.81 -27.98
CA ILE A 183 -23.19 -15.20 -29.15
C ILE A 183 -23.69 -16.33 -30.05
N VAL A 184 -24.97 -16.30 -30.34
CA VAL A 184 -25.63 -17.34 -31.14
C VAL A 184 -26.29 -16.74 -32.37
N ASN A 185 -26.39 -17.58 -33.43
CA ASN A 185 -27.17 -17.30 -34.62
C ASN A 185 -28.06 -18.53 -34.88
N PHE A 186 -29.35 -18.33 -35.08
CA PHE A 186 -30.32 -19.41 -35.23
C PHE A 186 -30.61 -19.80 -36.69
N GLY A 187 -29.73 -19.38 -37.62
CA GLY A 187 -29.90 -19.66 -39.05
C GLY A 187 -31.08 -18.93 -39.69
N GLU A 188 -31.58 -17.88 -39.06
CA GLU A 188 -32.65 -17.06 -39.61
C GLU A 188 -32.19 -16.18 -40.77
N SER A 189 -33.13 -15.72 -41.58
CA SER A 189 -32.87 -14.80 -42.70
C SER A 189 -32.30 -13.48 -42.18
N GLY A 190 -31.16 -13.01 -42.75
CA GLY A 190 -30.48 -11.81 -42.35
C GLY A 190 -29.26 -12.03 -41.45
N GLY A 191 -29.01 -13.26 -40.97
CA GLY A 191 -27.82 -13.62 -40.23
C GLY A 191 -27.66 -12.89 -38.88
N HIS A 192 -28.76 -12.57 -38.22
CA HIS A 192 -28.78 -11.85 -36.95
C HIS A 192 -28.15 -12.64 -35.82
N GLU A 193 -27.51 -11.93 -34.91
CA GLU A 193 -26.85 -12.50 -33.74
C GLU A 193 -27.57 -12.11 -32.44
N TYR A 194 -27.49 -13.02 -31.47
CA TYR A 194 -28.15 -12.88 -30.18
C TYR A 194 -27.15 -13.26 -29.08
N ARG A 195 -27.21 -12.55 -27.97
CA ARG A 195 -26.45 -12.90 -26.77
C ARG A 195 -27.31 -13.72 -25.83
N VAL A 196 -26.83 -14.88 -25.43
CA VAL A 196 -27.49 -15.76 -24.47
C VAL A 196 -27.49 -15.08 -23.09
N THR A 197 -28.67 -14.98 -22.47
CA THR A 197 -28.85 -14.42 -21.11
C THR A 197 -29.26 -15.47 -20.10
N GLY A 198 -29.67 -16.67 -20.57
CA GLY A 198 -30.01 -17.79 -19.70
C GLY A 198 -29.98 -19.11 -20.46
N VAL A 199 -29.60 -20.17 -19.76
CA VAL A 199 -29.61 -21.56 -20.28
C VAL A 199 -30.33 -22.43 -19.26
N SER A 200 -31.38 -23.13 -19.72
CA SER A 200 -32.15 -24.09 -18.91
C SER A 200 -32.35 -25.36 -19.70
N THR A 201 -31.56 -26.38 -19.43
CA THR A 201 -31.50 -27.65 -20.16
C THR A 201 -31.34 -27.41 -21.67
N ASN A 202 -32.40 -27.44 -22.44
CA ASN A 202 -32.39 -27.22 -23.89
C ASN A 202 -33.00 -25.87 -24.30
N THR A 203 -33.44 -25.04 -23.37
CA THR A 203 -34.04 -23.75 -23.65
C THR A 203 -33.00 -22.66 -23.44
N LEU A 204 -32.75 -21.84 -24.47
CA LEU A 204 -31.96 -20.61 -24.35
C LEU A 204 -32.88 -19.42 -24.17
N THR A 205 -32.53 -18.53 -23.25
CA THR A 205 -33.05 -17.16 -23.18
C THR A 205 -31.99 -16.23 -23.74
N PHE A 206 -32.38 -15.24 -24.56
CA PHE A 206 -31.43 -14.38 -25.28
C PHE A 206 -32.00 -12.99 -25.55
N VAL A 207 -31.11 -12.09 -25.92
CA VAL A 207 -31.40 -10.74 -26.39
C VAL A 207 -30.62 -10.48 -27.68
N ARG A 208 -31.05 -9.51 -28.47
CA ARG A 208 -30.34 -9.10 -29.70
C ARG A 208 -28.93 -8.62 -29.37
N HIS A 209 -27.96 -9.04 -30.17
CA HIS A 209 -26.58 -8.56 -30.10
C HIS A 209 -26.31 -7.61 -31.29
N PRO A 210 -25.66 -6.45 -31.10
CA PRO A 210 -25.12 -5.88 -29.84
C PRO A 210 -26.11 -5.04 -29.04
N SER A 211 -27.37 -4.84 -29.50
CA SER A 211 -28.31 -3.90 -28.89
C SER A 211 -28.68 -4.22 -27.42
N GLY A 212 -28.56 -5.47 -27.01
CA GLY A 212 -28.87 -5.92 -25.63
C GLY A 212 -30.37 -5.99 -25.29
N THR A 213 -31.28 -5.76 -26.25
CA THR A 213 -32.74 -5.77 -26.02
C THR A 213 -33.48 -6.40 -27.18
N GLY A 214 -34.66 -6.98 -26.91
CA GLY A 214 -35.54 -7.58 -27.92
C GLY A 214 -35.19 -9.02 -28.25
N GLY A 215 -36.13 -9.72 -28.88
CA GLY A 215 -36.03 -11.14 -29.30
C GLY A 215 -35.73 -11.28 -30.79
N THR A 216 -36.07 -12.43 -31.37
CA THR A 216 -35.83 -12.79 -32.78
C THR A 216 -36.23 -11.69 -33.75
N HIS A 217 -35.43 -11.48 -34.78
CA HIS A 217 -35.74 -10.54 -35.85
C HIS A 217 -36.75 -11.10 -36.84
N THR A 218 -36.65 -12.39 -37.12
CA THR A 218 -37.58 -13.16 -37.97
C THR A 218 -37.97 -14.43 -37.27
N ALA A 219 -39.00 -15.10 -37.74
CA ALA A 219 -39.37 -16.41 -37.25
C ALA A 219 -38.27 -17.44 -37.59
N VAL A 220 -37.93 -18.29 -36.61
CA VAL A 220 -36.90 -19.32 -36.78
C VAL A 220 -37.59 -20.66 -37.07
N ALA A 221 -37.18 -21.30 -38.15
CA ALA A 221 -37.75 -22.62 -38.51
C ALA A 221 -37.25 -23.73 -37.58
N ASN A 222 -38.09 -24.73 -37.30
CA ASN A 222 -37.66 -25.93 -36.62
C ASN A 222 -36.58 -26.66 -37.43
N GLY A 223 -35.54 -27.16 -36.77
CA GLY A 223 -34.39 -27.81 -37.40
C GLY A 223 -33.34 -26.85 -38.00
N SER A 224 -33.47 -25.56 -37.79
CA SER A 224 -32.44 -24.58 -38.22
C SER A 224 -31.12 -24.83 -37.49
N GLN A 225 -30.01 -24.72 -38.23
CA GLN A 225 -28.69 -24.85 -37.63
C GLN A 225 -28.38 -23.67 -36.72
N VAL A 226 -27.82 -23.97 -35.57
CA VAL A 226 -27.43 -22.97 -34.56
C VAL A 226 -25.91 -22.87 -34.52
N ARG A 227 -25.40 -21.68 -34.81
CA ARG A 227 -23.98 -21.30 -34.60
C ARG A 227 -23.84 -20.73 -33.21
N ARG A 228 -22.75 -21.13 -32.53
CA ARG A 228 -22.32 -20.53 -31.28
C ARG A 228 -20.95 -19.92 -31.45
N ARG A 229 -20.75 -18.76 -30.84
CA ARG A 229 -19.45 -18.06 -30.76
C ARG A 229 -19.21 -17.65 -29.31
N TRP A 230 -17.94 -17.69 -28.88
CA TRP A 230 -17.53 -17.27 -27.54
C TRP A 230 -17.83 -15.78 -27.30
N GLN A 231 -18.26 -15.41 -26.10
CA GLN A 231 -18.67 -14.05 -25.74
C GLN A 231 -17.62 -12.98 -26.07
N TYR A 232 -16.33 -13.29 -25.88
CA TYR A 232 -15.22 -12.36 -26.03
C TYR A 232 -14.41 -12.54 -27.32
N TYR A 233 -15.05 -13.06 -28.35
CA TYR A 233 -14.41 -13.36 -29.63
C TYR A 233 -13.82 -12.12 -30.34
N ASP A 234 -14.37 -10.95 -30.07
CA ASP A 234 -13.97 -9.66 -30.64
C ASP A 234 -12.80 -9.00 -29.93
N LEU A 235 -12.34 -9.55 -28.81
CA LEU A 235 -11.20 -9.06 -28.05
C LEU A 235 -9.87 -9.72 -28.45
N VAL A 236 -9.90 -10.69 -29.35
CA VAL A 236 -8.75 -11.47 -29.77
C VAL A 236 -8.69 -11.59 -31.30
N ASP A 237 -7.46 -11.67 -31.84
CA ASP A 237 -7.25 -11.61 -33.29
C ASP A 237 -7.65 -12.90 -34.04
N LYS A 238 -7.63 -14.07 -33.40
CA LYS A 238 -7.86 -15.36 -34.02
C LYS A 238 -8.44 -16.37 -33.03
N ALA A 239 -8.99 -17.47 -33.56
CA ALA A 239 -9.32 -18.63 -32.73
C ALA A 239 -8.04 -19.31 -32.19
N PRO A 240 -8.04 -19.87 -30.96
CA PRO A 240 -6.88 -20.57 -30.42
C PRO A 240 -6.68 -21.91 -31.16
N GLY A 241 -5.45 -22.23 -31.47
CA GLY A 241 -5.09 -23.42 -32.24
C GLY A 241 -3.79 -24.06 -31.77
N THR A 242 -2.82 -24.13 -32.68
CA THR A 242 -1.47 -24.63 -32.40
C THR A 242 -0.45 -23.54 -32.63
N SER A 243 0.32 -23.22 -31.61
CA SER A 243 1.38 -22.22 -31.70
C SER A 243 2.51 -22.68 -32.63
N THR A 244 3.26 -21.74 -33.21
CA THR A 244 4.44 -22.05 -34.02
C THR A 244 5.48 -22.82 -33.22
N TYR A 245 5.63 -22.49 -31.92
CA TYR A 245 6.55 -23.21 -31.03
C TYR A 245 6.20 -24.69 -30.93
N THR A 246 4.94 -24.99 -30.67
CA THR A 246 4.44 -26.36 -30.50
C THR A 246 4.36 -27.14 -31.81
N SER A 247 3.94 -26.50 -32.90
CA SER A 247 3.86 -27.16 -34.22
C SER A 247 5.25 -27.62 -34.75
N THR A 248 6.29 -26.83 -34.53
CA THR A 248 7.67 -27.22 -34.92
C THR A 248 8.22 -28.38 -34.09
N ARG A 249 7.53 -28.76 -33.00
CA ARG A 249 7.85 -29.89 -32.11
C ARG A 249 6.85 -31.03 -32.23
N SER A 250 6.06 -31.03 -33.30
CA SER A 250 5.05 -32.07 -33.57
C SER A 250 3.95 -32.16 -32.48
N GLY A 251 3.73 -31.11 -31.74
CA GLY A 251 2.60 -30.97 -30.80
C GLY A 251 1.43 -30.25 -31.45
N VAL A 252 0.23 -30.32 -30.85
CA VAL A 252 -1.00 -29.72 -31.37
C VAL A 252 -1.93 -29.23 -30.25
N ASN A 253 -2.78 -28.24 -30.56
CA ASN A 253 -3.86 -27.70 -29.72
C ASN A 253 -3.41 -27.06 -28.41
N ASP A 254 -2.24 -26.44 -28.39
CA ASP A 254 -1.68 -25.83 -27.19
C ASP A 254 -2.22 -24.43 -26.86
N GLU A 255 -2.75 -23.67 -27.84
CA GLU A 255 -3.22 -22.31 -27.57
C GLU A 255 -4.56 -22.29 -26.82
N LEU A 256 -4.73 -21.24 -26.00
CA LEU A 256 -5.99 -20.86 -25.35
C LEU A 256 -6.03 -19.34 -25.15
N HIS A 257 -7.22 -18.79 -24.94
CA HIS A 257 -7.43 -17.40 -24.52
C HIS A 257 -8.03 -17.35 -23.13
N ILE A 258 -7.64 -16.33 -22.34
CA ILE A 258 -8.17 -16.11 -21.00
C ILE A 258 -8.59 -14.64 -20.91
N VAL A 259 -9.80 -14.40 -20.42
CA VAL A 259 -10.35 -13.07 -20.16
C VAL A 259 -10.80 -12.99 -18.71
N ILE A 260 -10.38 -11.95 -18.03
CA ILE A 260 -10.76 -11.66 -16.64
C ILE A 260 -11.72 -10.47 -16.66
N VAL A 261 -12.82 -10.61 -15.95
CA VAL A 261 -13.96 -9.68 -16.00
C VAL A 261 -14.39 -9.31 -14.59
N ASP A 262 -14.74 -8.05 -14.40
CA ASP A 262 -15.48 -7.56 -13.22
C ASP A 262 -16.95 -7.95 -13.38
N GLU A 263 -17.36 -9.09 -12.82
CA GLU A 263 -18.69 -9.67 -13.07
C GLU A 263 -19.82 -8.76 -12.57
N ASP A 264 -19.68 -8.25 -11.36
CA ASP A 264 -20.72 -7.50 -10.66
C ASP A 264 -20.45 -5.99 -10.60
N GLY A 265 -19.32 -5.53 -11.13
CA GLY A 265 -18.90 -4.11 -11.08
C GLY A 265 -18.30 -3.68 -9.75
N GLY A 266 -17.92 -4.61 -8.88
CA GLY A 266 -17.35 -4.28 -7.57
C GLY A 266 -15.91 -3.76 -7.62
N VAL A 267 -15.21 -4.01 -8.71
CA VAL A 267 -13.83 -3.54 -8.94
C VAL A 267 -13.81 -2.18 -9.65
N THR A 268 -14.45 -2.10 -10.81
CA THR A 268 -14.42 -0.92 -11.69
C THR A 268 -15.60 0.03 -11.47
N GLY A 269 -16.71 -0.47 -10.96
CA GLY A 269 -17.99 0.22 -10.89
C GLY A 269 -18.94 -0.13 -12.04
N THR A 270 -18.50 -0.94 -13.01
CA THR A 270 -19.30 -1.34 -14.19
C THR A 270 -19.32 -2.86 -14.30
N ALA A 271 -20.50 -3.46 -14.15
CA ALA A 271 -20.67 -4.90 -14.30
C ALA A 271 -20.34 -5.35 -15.73
N GLY A 272 -19.58 -6.43 -15.85
CA GLY A 272 -19.15 -6.98 -17.13
C GLY A 272 -17.96 -6.30 -17.77
N GLU A 273 -17.31 -5.34 -17.10
CA GLU A 273 -16.08 -4.69 -17.58
C GLU A 273 -14.94 -5.68 -17.69
N VAL A 274 -14.21 -5.66 -18.82
CA VAL A 274 -13.05 -6.52 -19.06
C VAL A 274 -11.83 -5.91 -18.38
N LEU A 275 -11.19 -6.67 -17.49
CA LEU A 275 -10.03 -6.24 -16.74
C LEU A 275 -8.71 -6.61 -17.44
N GLU A 276 -8.59 -7.86 -17.89
CA GLU A 276 -7.37 -8.37 -18.55
C GLU A 276 -7.74 -9.37 -19.66
N VAL A 277 -6.93 -9.37 -20.72
CA VAL A 277 -7.05 -10.31 -21.84
C VAL A 277 -5.70 -10.95 -22.10
N TYR A 278 -5.66 -12.27 -22.13
CA TYR A 278 -4.47 -13.06 -22.47
C TYR A 278 -4.75 -13.86 -23.74
N ASP A 279 -4.26 -13.33 -24.86
CA ASP A 279 -4.46 -13.90 -26.18
C ASP A 279 -3.39 -14.94 -26.49
N SER A 280 -3.80 -16.09 -27.05
CA SER A 280 -2.91 -17.13 -27.61
C SER A 280 -1.79 -17.60 -26.67
N VAL A 281 -2.09 -17.70 -25.37
CA VAL A 281 -1.19 -18.32 -24.38
C VAL A 281 -1.22 -19.84 -24.52
N SER A 282 -0.17 -20.53 -24.08
CA SER A 282 0.05 -21.96 -24.35
C SER A 282 -0.20 -22.85 -23.13
N LYS A 283 -0.76 -24.03 -23.36
CA LYS A 283 -0.89 -25.12 -22.37
C LYS A 283 0.44 -25.88 -22.17
N ALA A 284 1.41 -25.73 -23.10
CA ALA A 284 2.69 -26.42 -23.01
C ALA A 284 3.66 -25.70 -22.06
N SER A 285 4.21 -26.44 -21.09
CA SER A 285 5.04 -25.88 -20.02
C SER A 285 6.35 -25.26 -20.47
N ASP A 286 6.87 -25.68 -21.63
CA ASP A 286 8.11 -25.16 -22.24
C ASP A 286 7.85 -24.13 -23.35
N ALA A 287 6.59 -23.72 -23.56
CA ALA A 287 6.22 -22.84 -24.66
C ALA A 287 6.86 -21.45 -24.57
N LYS A 288 7.24 -20.94 -25.75
CA LYS A 288 7.83 -19.59 -25.89
C LYS A 288 7.14 -18.80 -26.99
N THR A 289 7.09 -17.49 -26.80
CA THR A 289 6.69 -16.54 -27.85
C THR A 289 7.73 -16.50 -28.98
N ALA A 290 7.40 -15.88 -30.12
CA ALA A 290 8.33 -15.68 -31.22
C ALA A 290 9.59 -14.88 -30.80
N GLN A 291 9.50 -14.05 -29.77
CA GLN A 291 10.59 -13.25 -29.20
C GLN A 291 11.40 -14.01 -28.14
N GLY A 292 11.03 -15.27 -27.82
CA GLY A 292 11.71 -16.12 -26.85
C GLY A 292 11.23 -15.98 -25.40
N GLY A 293 10.24 -15.13 -25.12
CA GLY A 293 9.61 -15.02 -23.81
C GLY A 293 8.78 -16.25 -23.45
N VAL A 294 8.52 -16.46 -22.16
CA VAL A 294 7.65 -17.55 -21.67
C VAL A 294 6.23 -17.33 -22.18
N ASN A 295 5.58 -18.37 -22.69
CA ASN A 295 4.20 -18.36 -23.14
C ASN A 295 3.32 -19.41 -22.45
N TYR A 296 3.83 -20.11 -21.47
CA TYR A 296 3.05 -21.04 -20.65
C TYR A 296 2.05 -20.26 -19.80
N TYR A 297 0.77 -20.57 -19.94
CA TYR A 297 -0.29 -19.73 -19.37
C TYR A 297 -0.24 -19.55 -17.85
N PRO A 298 0.13 -20.54 -16.99
CA PRO A 298 0.32 -20.31 -15.57
C PRO A 298 1.40 -19.28 -15.27
N ASP A 299 2.54 -19.33 -15.99
CA ASP A 299 3.65 -18.39 -15.81
C ASP A 299 3.29 -16.99 -16.33
N VAL A 300 2.54 -16.91 -17.44
CA VAL A 300 2.05 -15.63 -17.97
C VAL A 300 1.12 -14.97 -16.96
N ILE A 301 0.15 -15.71 -16.40
CA ILE A 301 -0.76 -15.21 -15.35
C ILE A 301 0.04 -14.79 -14.10
N TYR A 302 0.98 -15.61 -13.65
CA TYR A 302 1.81 -15.27 -12.48
C TYR A 302 2.54 -13.93 -12.64
N ASN A 303 3.13 -13.71 -13.82
CA ASN A 303 3.99 -12.55 -14.09
C ASN A 303 3.20 -11.27 -14.46
N GLN A 304 2.01 -11.40 -15.06
CA GLN A 304 1.32 -10.27 -15.67
C GLN A 304 -0.01 -9.92 -15.02
N SER A 305 -0.76 -10.90 -14.47
CA SER A 305 -2.07 -10.62 -13.89
C SER A 305 -1.97 -9.82 -12.59
N GLN A 306 -2.80 -8.80 -12.46
CA GLN A 306 -3.01 -8.04 -11.23
C GLN A 306 -4.15 -8.63 -10.37
N TYR A 307 -4.96 -9.55 -10.93
CA TYR A 307 -6.23 -9.95 -10.34
C TYR A 307 -6.27 -11.39 -9.87
N ILE A 308 -5.54 -12.33 -10.55
CA ILE A 308 -5.64 -13.75 -10.26
C ILE A 308 -4.30 -14.46 -10.15
N TYR A 309 -4.33 -15.62 -9.49
CA TYR A 309 -3.34 -16.68 -9.55
C TYR A 309 -3.92 -17.91 -10.24
N TRP A 310 -3.06 -18.63 -10.95
CA TRP A 310 -3.35 -19.98 -11.41
C TRP A 310 -3.19 -20.96 -10.24
N MET A 311 -4.14 -21.90 -10.09
CA MET A 311 -4.12 -22.87 -8.99
C MET A 311 -4.08 -24.31 -9.47
N ASP A 312 -4.69 -24.62 -10.62
CA ASP A 312 -4.70 -25.95 -11.24
C ASP A 312 -5.11 -25.85 -12.71
N HIS A 313 -4.90 -26.94 -13.43
CA HIS A 313 -5.43 -27.12 -14.78
C HIS A 313 -6.92 -27.45 -14.75
N ILE A 314 -7.63 -27.09 -15.83
CA ILE A 314 -9.02 -27.51 -16.01
C ILE A 314 -9.07 -29.06 -15.98
N ALA A 315 -9.84 -29.64 -15.07
CA ALA A 315 -9.85 -31.07 -14.77
C ALA A 315 -10.14 -31.98 -15.98
N THR A 316 -10.86 -31.45 -17.00
CA THR A 316 -11.12 -32.15 -18.27
C THR A 316 -10.04 -31.95 -19.31
N GLY A 317 -9.01 -31.16 -19.02
CA GLY A 317 -7.87 -30.86 -19.90
C GLY A 317 -6.74 -31.88 -19.75
N SER A 318 -6.67 -32.89 -20.60
CA SER A 318 -5.52 -33.82 -20.62
C SER A 318 -4.30 -33.19 -21.27
N ASN A 319 -3.11 -33.52 -20.76
CA ASN A 319 -1.81 -33.07 -21.24
C ASN A 319 -1.55 -31.55 -21.10
N TRP A 320 -2.40 -30.82 -20.37
CA TRP A 320 -2.11 -29.45 -20.01
C TRP A 320 -0.93 -29.45 -19.02
N GLY A 321 0.03 -28.58 -19.22
CA GLY A 321 1.27 -28.55 -18.42
C GLY A 321 2.36 -29.54 -18.89
N SER A 322 2.10 -30.39 -19.89
CA SER A 322 3.12 -31.22 -20.53
C SER A 322 3.99 -30.38 -21.46
N THR A 323 5.20 -30.88 -21.81
CA THR A 323 6.07 -30.22 -22.80
C THR A 323 5.48 -30.31 -24.21
N ALA A 324 5.80 -29.36 -25.08
CA ALA A 324 5.26 -29.25 -26.43
C ALA A 324 5.61 -30.45 -27.34
N SER A 325 6.73 -31.15 -27.08
CA SER A 325 7.26 -32.19 -27.98
C SER A 325 6.33 -33.39 -28.11
N GLY A 326 5.74 -33.57 -29.28
CA GLY A 326 4.85 -34.70 -29.61
C GLY A 326 3.54 -34.73 -28.83
N THR A 327 3.20 -33.65 -28.11
CA THR A 327 2.04 -33.62 -27.19
C THR A 327 0.81 -33.07 -27.89
N THR A 328 -0.30 -33.81 -27.81
CA THR A 328 -1.63 -33.30 -28.18
C THR A 328 -2.36 -32.87 -26.91
N SER A 329 -2.56 -31.57 -26.74
CA SER A 329 -3.40 -31.06 -25.65
C SER A 329 -4.88 -31.21 -25.97
N THR A 330 -5.70 -31.52 -24.95
CA THR A 330 -7.13 -31.66 -25.15
C THR A 330 -7.75 -30.35 -25.64
N ALA A 331 -8.43 -30.39 -26.79
CA ALA A 331 -9.24 -29.32 -27.32
C ALA A 331 -10.67 -29.46 -26.76
N LEU A 332 -10.99 -28.73 -25.70
CA LEU A 332 -12.33 -28.71 -25.14
C LEU A 332 -13.28 -27.99 -26.11
N THR A 333 -14.53 -28.49 -26.21
CA THR A 333 -15.49 -28.04 -27.23
C THR A 333 -16.28 -26.80 -26.81
N ALA A 334 -16.19 -26.39 -25.56
CA ALA A 334 -16.91 -25.23 -25.04
C ALA A 334 -15.98 -24.25 -24.32
N PRO A 335 -16.33 -22.94 -24.26
CA PRO A 335 -15.71 -22.02 -23.35
C PRO A 335 -15.93 -22.46 -21.89
N TYR A 336 -14.94 -22.20 -21.05
CA TYR A 336 -14.97 -22.54 -19.64
C TYR A 336 -14.95 -21.26 -18.82
N SER A 337 -16.04 -20.98 -18.11
CA SER A 337 -16.15 -19.77 -17.30
C SER A 337 -16.34 -20.11 -15.84
N ARG A 338 -15.65 -19.40 -14.97
CA ARG A 338 -15.74 -19.53 -13.50
C ARG A 338 -15.81 -18.15 -12.86
N SER A 339 -16.85 -17.96 -12.04
CA SER A 339 -16.90 -16.87 -11.07
C SER A 339 -16.11 -17.29 -9.83
N LEU A 340 -15.35 -16.38 -9.24
CA LEU A 340 -14.69 -16.63 -7.97
C LEU A 340 -15.67 -16.39 -6.82
N VAL A 341 -15.54 -17.19 -5.76
CA VAL A 341 -16.45 -17.19 -4.61
C VAL A 341 -15.68 -17.36 -3.29
N ASP A 342 -16.38 -17.14 -2.17
CA ASP A 342 -15.90 -17.39 -0.80
C ASP A 342 -14.70 -16.52 -0.36
N GLY A 343 -14.36 -15.46 -1.11
CA GLY A 343 -13.42 -14.45 -0.65
C GLY A 343 -13.97 -13.67 0.54
N ALA A 344 -13.11 -13.41 1.55
CA ALA A 344 -13.52 -12.68 2.75
C ALA A 344 -12.45 -11.72 3.25
N ASP A 345 -12.86 -10.53 3.72
CA ASP A 345 -11.96 -9.49 4.28
C ASP A 345 -11.42 -9.87 5.67
N GLY A 346 -12.08 -10.80 6.33
CA GLY A 346 -11.74 -11.24 7.68
C GLY A 346 -12.36 -10.38 8.78
N SER A 347 -12.01 -10.70 10.01
CA SER A 347 -12.45 -9.98 11.21
C SER A 347 -11.60 -8.73 11.46
N THR A 348 -11.97 -7.91 12.45
CA THR A 348 -11.14 -6.79 12.90
C THR A 348 -9.76 -7.28 13.32
N ALA A 349 -8.70 -6.63 12.83
CA ALA A 349 -7.34 -6.96 13.16
C ALA A 349 -7.08 -6.89 14.67
N THR A 350 -6.49 -7.95 15.22
CA THR A 350 -6.09 -8.02 16.62
C THR A 350 -4.79 -7.24 16.88
N THR A 351 -4.54 -6.88 18.14
CA THR A 351 -3.27 -6.22 18.52
C THR A 351 -2.04 -7.09 18.20
N ALA A 352 -2.16 -8.40 18.24
CA ALA A 352 -1.08 -9.31 17.88
C ALA A 352 -0.79 -9.30 16.36
N GLU A 353 -1.82 -9.34 15.55
CA GLU A 353 -1.68 -9.23 14.08
C GLU A 353 -1.12 -7.87 13.66
N LEU A 354 -1.60 -6.77 14.28
CA LEU A 354 -1.03 -5.43 14.06
C LEU A 354 0.46 -5.40 14.44
N LYS A 355 0.83 -5.98 15.58
CA LYS A 355 2.23 -6.07 16.00
C LYS A 355 3.08 -6.77 14.95
N THR A 356 2.66 -7.96 14.48
CA THR A 356 3.37 -8.71 13.43
C THR A 356 3.55 -7.89 12.15
N ALA A 357 2.51 -7.15 11.73
CA ALA A 357 2.59 -6.30 10.55
C ALA A 357 3.58 -5.13 10.72
N TYR A 358 3.58 -4.46 11.89
CA TYR A 358 4.54 -3.39 12.18
C TYR A 358 5.97 -3.89 12.40
N GLU A 359 6.17 -5.13 12.82
CA GLU A 359 7.49 -5.76 12.95
C GLU A 359 8.24 -5.85 11.61
N LYS A 360 7.53 -5.78 10.47
CA LYS A 360 8.15 -5.63 9.14
C LYS A 360 8.97 -4.34 9.00
N TYR A 361 8.72 -3.35 9.86
CA TYR A 361 9.50 -2.12 9.92
C TYR A 361 10.63 -2.15 10.95
N ASN A 362 10.83 -3.24 11.69
CA ASN A 362 11.77 -3.27 12.81
C ASN A 362 13.25 -3.17 12.39
N ASP A 363 13.59 -3.64 11.21
CA ASP A 363 14.96 -3.59 10.68
C ASP A 363 15.21 -2.30 9.90
N ALA A 364 16.10 -1.45 10.43
CA ALA A 364 16.46 -0.17 9.83
C ALA A 364 17.41 -0.30 8.63
N ASP A 365 18.09 -1.43 8.48
CA ASP A 365 19.02 -1.67 7.37
C ASP A 365 18.27 -2.10 6.09
N THR A 366 17.12 -2.76 6.22
CA THR A 366 16.33 -3.24 5.09
C THR A 366 15.17 -2.31 4.71
N VAL A 367 14.54 -1.66 5.69
CA VAL A 367 13.36 -0.80 5.45
C VAL A 367 13.59 0.59 6.02
N ASP A 368 13.73 1.58 5.16
CA ASP A 368 13.88 2.98 5.56
C ASP A 368 12.51 3.60 5.87
N VAL A 369 12.28 3.94 7.14
CA VAL A 369 11.10 4.66 7.64
C VAL A 369 11.49 5.58 8.79
N ASN A 370 10.84 6.75 8.91
CA ASN A 370 11.18 7.76 9.92
C ASN A 370 9.96 8.21 10.75
N LEU A 371 8.75 8.06 10.21
CA LEU A 371 7.51 8.53 10.80
C LEU A 371 6.53 7.37 10.87
N ILE A 372 6.36 6.75 12.03
CA ILE A 372 5.46 5.61 12.23
C ILE A 372 4.09 6.14 12.64
N ILE A 373 3.07 5.83 11.87
CA ILE A 373 1.68 6.25 12.09
C ILE A 373 0.95 5.10 12.76
N SER A 374 0.38 5.32 13.94
CA SER A 374 -0.27 4.24 14.70
C SER A 374 -1.58 3.74 14.05
N GLY A 375 -2.21 4.55 13.20
CA GLY A 375 -3.54 4.24 12.69
C GLY A 375 -4.55 4.13 13.85
N LYS A 376 -5.34 3.07 13.84
CA LYS A 376 -6.26 2.69 14.92
C LYS A 376 -5.58 1.69 15.85
N GLY A 377 -5.67 1.88 17.15
CA GLY A 377 -5.17 0.90 18.11
C GLY A 377 -5.17 1.41 19.55
N GLY A 378 -5.27 0.50 20.51
CA GLY A 378 -5.24 0.78 21.95
C GLY A 378 -3.81 0.99 22.49
N ALA A 379 -3.69 1.23 23.79
CA ALA A 379 -2.43 1.54 24.47
C ALA A 379 -1.34 0.47 24.25
N THR A 380 -1.69 -0.82 24.36
CA THR A 380 -0.74 -1.92 24.12
C THR A 380 -0.17 -1.90 22.70
N HIS A 381 -0.99 -1.52 21.70
CA HIS A 381 -0.52 -1.37 20.32
C HIS A 381 0.53 -0.25 20.25
N VAL A 382 0.25 0.91 20.85
CA VAL A 382 1.18 2.05 20.86
C VAL A 382 2.48 1.69 21.56
N ASP A 383 2.44 0.95 22.69
CA ASP A 383 3.63 0.48 23.38
C ASP A 383 4.50 -0.47 22.52
N ASN A 384 3.87 -1.30 21.69
CA ASN A 384 4.59 -2.11 20.70
C ASN A 384 5.31 -1.23 19.66
N LEU A 385 4.64 -0.18 19.14
CA LEU A 385 5.26 0.75 18.20
C LEU A 385 6.42 1.53 18.81
N ILE A 386 6.28 1.97 20.07
CA ILE A 386 7.37 2.62 20.80
C ILE A 386 8.58 1.69 20.89
N THR A 387 8.36 0.39 21.12
CA THR A 387 9.45 -0.60 21.17
C THR A 387 10.19 -0.68 19.82
N ILE A 388 9.46 -0.68 18.71
CA ILE A 388 10.06 -0.66 17.37
C ILE A 388 10.88 0.62 17.17
N ALA A 389 10.33 1.79 17.50
CA ALA A 389 11.02 3.06 17.34
C ALA A 389 12.29 3.18 18.21
N GLU A 390 12.25 2.67 19.45
CA GLU A 390 13.40 2.63 20.36
C GLU A 390 14.49 1.65 19.91
N ASN A 391 14.11 0.52 19.31
CA ASN A 391 15.07 -0.41 18.73
C ASN A 391 15.74 0.19 17.49
N ARG A 392 14.97 0.81 16.61
CA ARG A 392 15.46 1.45 15.38
C ARG A 392 16.31 2.71 15.66
N LYS A 393 15.86 3.57 16.58
CA LYS A 393 16.42 4.90 16.91
C LYS A 393 16.34 5.95 15.81
N ASP A 394 15.82 5.61 14.62
CA ASP A 394 15.71 6.48 13.46
C ASP A 394 14.28 6.89 13.09
N ALA A 395 13.29 6.53 13.93
CA ALA A 395 11.88 6.79 13.68
C ALA A 395 11.16 7.36 14.91
N VAL A 396 10.03 8.06 14.68
CA VAL A 396 9.13 8.60 15.70
C VAL A 396 7.72 8.11 15.45
N VAL A 397 7.02 7.69 16.49
CA VAL A 397 5.62 7.22 16.46
C VAL A 397 4.67 8.40 16.64
N PHE A 398 3.61 8.45 15.86
CA PHE A 398 2.51 9.42 15.97
C PHE A 398 1.23 8.70 16.33
N CYS A 399 0.57 9.13 17.41
CA CYS A 399 -0.54 8.41 18.00
C CYS A 399 -1.69 9.36 18.39
N SER A 400 -2.92 8.95 18.03
CA SER A 400 -4.19 9.54 18.49
C SER A 400 -4.81 8.68 19.60
N PRO A 401 -5.69 9.24 20.46
CA PRO A 401 -6.48 8.45 21.41
C PRO A 401 -7.45 7.52 20.67
N GLU A 402 -8.14 6.64 21.39
CA GLU A 402 -9.18 5.82 20.79
C GLU A 402 -10.39 6.68 20.35
N ARG A 403 -11.08 6.22 19.32
CA ARG A 403 -12.26 6.91 18.78
C ARG A 403 -13.34 7.12 19.84
N SER A 404 -13.54 6.14 20.72
CA SER A 404 -14.51 6.17 21.83
C SER A 404 -14.21 7.25 22.88
N ASP A 405 -12.96 7.71 22.99
CA ASP A 405 -12.58 8.73 23.97
C ASP A 405 -13.14 10.12 23.64
N VAL A 406 -13.32 10.40 22.35
CA VAL A 406 -13.67 11.75 21.88
C VAL A 406 -14.91 11.79 20.98
N VAL A 407 -15.21 10.73 20.20
CA VAL A 407 -16.35 10.72 19.28
C VAL A 407 -17.61 10.26 20.00
N ASN A 408 -18.72 10.99 19.80
CA ASN A 408 -20.01 10.79 20.49
C ASN A 408 -19.98 11.04 22.01
N VAL A 409 -18.91 11.67 22.52
CA VAL A 409 -18.83 12.17 23.91
C VAL A 409 -19.19 13.63 23.90
N THR A 410 -20.32 13.99 24.51
CA THR A 410 -20.88 15.36 24.45
C THR A 410 -20.24 16.35 25.43
N ASN A 411 -19.65 15.83 26.50
CA ASN A 411 -19.04 16.68 27.54
C ASN A 411 -17.52 16.79 27.31
N SER A 412 -17.06 18.02 27.08
CA SER A 412 -15.63 18.28 26.81
C SER A 412 -14.70 17.97 28.00
N SER A 413 -15.19 18.02 29.24
CA SER A 413 -14.41 17.63 30.42
C SER A 413 -14.24 16.10 30.47
N THR A 414 -15.26 15.34 30.03
CA THR A 414 -15.17 13.88 29.90
C THR A 414 -14.21 13.51 28.77
N GLN A 415 -14.27 14.18 27.61
CA GLN A 415 -13.30 13.99 26.53
C GLN A 415 -11.86 14.21 27.02
N LEU A 416 -11.61 15.31 27.72
CA LEU A 416 -10.31 15.61 28.31
C LEU A 416 -9.83 14.50 29.26
N SER A 417 -10.73 14.04 30.16
CA SER A 417 -10.41 12.96 31.12
C SER A 417 -10.07 11.65 30.40
N ASN A 418 -10.86 11.27 29.39
CA ASN A 418 -10.65 10.04 28.61
C ASN A 418 -9.30 10.08 27.88
N VAL A 419 -9.03 11.16 27.15
CA VAL A 419 -7.77 11.36 26.41
C VAL A 419 -6.56 11.30 27.35
N LYS A 420 -6.64 11.97 28.51
CA LYS A 420 -5.57 11.90 29.53
C LYS A 420 -5.40 10.48 30.09
N SER A 421 -6.50 9.79 30.36
CA SER A 421 -6.48 8.41 30.88
C SER A 421 -5.83 7.45 29.88
N PHE A 422 -6.18 7.55 28.60
CA PHE A 422 -5.60 6.76 27.52
C PHE A 422 -4.07 6.94 27.48
N PHE A 423 -3.58 8.17 27.35
CA PHE A 423 -2.14 8.42 27.22
C PHE A 423 -1.34 8.21 28.52
N ASN A 424 -1.97 8.29 29.69
CA ASN A 424 -1.33 7.95 30.95
C ASN A 424 -1.07 6.44 31.10
N SER A 425 -1.81 5.60 30.38
CA SER A 425 -1.56 4.14 30.35
C SER A 425 -0.39 3.73 29.48
N ILE A 426 0.10 4.63 28.62
CA ILE A 426 1.22 4.40 27.70
C ILE A 426 2.53 4.81 28.37
N ARG A 427 3.57 4.01 28.21
CA ARG A 427 4.90 4.27 28.78
C ARG A 427 5.52 5.57 28.27
N SER A 428 6.38 6.16 29.09
CA SER A 428 7.11 7.37 28.75
C SER A 428 8.22 7.09 27.74
N SER A 429 8.23 7.83 26.62
CA SER A 429 9.28 7.74 25.62
C SER A 429 9.40 9.05 24.83
N SER A 430 10.64 9.40 24.42
CA SER A 430 10.87 10.52 23.50
C SER A 430 10.60 10.16 22.04
N TYR A 431 10.38 8.89 21.74
CA TYR A 431 10.12 8.37 20.39
C TYR A 431 8.63 8.32 20.03
N VAL A 432 7.76 8.92 20.84
CA VAL A 432 6.31 8.99 20.56
C VAL A 432 5.80 10.41 20.69
N VAL A 433 4.79 10.75 19.90
CA VAL A 433 4.07 12.03 19.86
C VAL A 433 2.58 11.74 19.99
N PHE A 434 1.93 12.39 20.96
CA PHE A 434 0.50 12.24 21.24
C PHE A 434 -0.26 13.45 20.75
N ASP A 435 -1.39 13.23 20.07
CA ASP A 435 -2.35 14.27 19.67
C ASP A 435 -3.66 14.20 20.46
N SER A 436 -4.56 15.15 20.28
CA SER A 436 -5.77 15.28 21.09
C SER A 436 -7.03 14.65 20.50
N GLY A 437 -6.94 13.95 19.32
CA GLY A 437 -8.16 13.29 18.88
C GLY A 437 -8.39 13.08 17.39
N TYR A 438 -9.60 13.44 16.93
CA TYR A 438 -10.14 13.08 15.61
C TYR A 438 -10.64 14.32 14.88
N LYS A 439 -10.40 14.38 13.56
CA LYS A 439 -11.03 15.34 12.63
C LYS A 439 -12.25 14.74 11.95
N TYR A 440 -13.25 15.58 11.64
CA TYR A 440 -14.39 15.22 10.81
C TYR A 440 -14.10 15.60 9.37
N THR A 441 -14.11 14.64 8.47
CA THR A 441 -13.76 14.81 7.06
C THR A 441 -14.74 14.06 6.16
N TYR A 442 -14.79 14.45 4.89
CA TYR A 442 -15.64 13.81 3.88
C TYR A 442 -14.96 12.60 3.28
N ASP A 443 -15.64 11.46 3.33
CA ASP A 443 -15.28 10.22 2.65
C ASP A 443 -15.94 10.21 1.25
N LYS A 444 -15.18 10.61 0.26
CA LYS A 444 -15.63 10.70 -1.14
C LYS A 444 -15.94 9.36 -1.79
N TYR A 445 -15.48 8.25 -1.20
CA TYR A 445 -15.69 6.90 -1.74
C TYR A 445 -17.04 6.32 -1.34
N ASN A 446 -17.56 6.75 -0.19
CA ASN A 446 -18.82 6.26 0.36
C ASN A 446 -19.89 7.36 0.48
N ASP A 447 -19.59 8.59 0.04
CA ASP A 447 -20.49 9.76 0.14
C ASP A 447 -20.99 10.02 1.57
N VAL A 448 -20.08 9.91 2.55
CA VAL A 448 -20.40 10.12 3.97
C VAL A 448 -19.31 10.93 4.67
N PHE A 449 -19.67 11.57 5.75
CA PHE A 449 -18.69 12.19 6.63
C PHE A 449 -18.27 11.24 7.75
N ARG A 450 -16.95 11.18 8.05
CA ARG A 450 -16.38 10.32 9.08
C ARG A 450 -15.48 11.09 10.03
N TYR A 451 -15.41 10.60 11.27
CA TYR A 451 -14.34 10.99 12.19
C TYR A 451 -13.13 10.08 11.99
N VAL A 452 -11.99 10.67 11.65
CA VAL A 452 -10.72 9.96 11.37
C VAL A 452 -9.63 10.45 12.32
N PRO A 453 -8.69 9.58 12.72
CA PRO A 453 -7.64 9.96 13.67
C PRO A 453 -6.67 10.98 13.06
N LEU A 454 -6.07 11.83 13.90
CA LEU A 454 -5.17 12.89 13.49
C LEU A 454 -3.71 12.44 13.31
N ASN A 455 -3.35 11.23 13.75
CA ASN A 455 -1.97 10.74 13.73
C ASN A 455 -1.32 10.81 12.33
N GLY A 456 -2.07 10.50 11.28
CA GLY A 456 -1.61 10.63 9.89
C GLY A 456 -1.32 12.08 9.50
N ASP A 457 -2.16 13.02 9.93
CA ASP A 457 -1.95 14.46 9.70
C ASP A 457 -0.71 14.97 10.44
N ILE A 458 -0.55 14.60 11.72
CA ILE A 458 0.56 15.08 12.55
C ILE A 458 1.90 14.54 12.00
N ALA A 459 1.95 13.27 11.61
CA ALA A 459 3.11 12.70 10.91
C ALA A 459 3.37 13.42 9.57
N GLY A 460 2.29 13.72 8.82
CA GLY A 460 2.35 14.47 7.57
C GLY A 460 2.88 15.90 7.76
N LEU A 461 2.49 16.60 8.83
CA LEU A 461 3.02 17.92 9.18
C LEU A 461 4.52 17.87 9.48
N ALA A 462 4.99 16.79 10.14
CA ALA A 462 6.41 16.57 10.36
C ALA A 462 7.16 16.37 9.03
N ALA A 463 6.64 15.54 8.12
CA ALA A 463 7.20 15.34 6.78
C ALA A 463 7.22 16.64 5.96
N ARG A 464 6.10 17.40 5.97
CA ARG A 464 6.03 18.69 5.28
C ARG A 464 7.03 19.70 5.84
N THR A 465 7.27 19.67 7.15
CA THR A 465 8.24 20.57 7.79
C THR A 465 9.64 20.35 7.23
N ASP A 466 10.03 19.11 6.95
CA ASP A 466 11.31 18.78 6.33
C ASP A 466 11.43 19.32 4.91
N MET A 467 10.32 19.36 4.17
CA MET A 467 10.31 19.85 2.79
C MET A 467 10.39 21.38 2.68
N ILE A 468 9.83 22.11 3.65
CA ILE A 468 9.75 23.60 3.60
C ILE A 468 10.77 24.30 4.49
N ALA A 469 11.37 23.59 5.42
CA ALA A 469 12.40 24.05 6.34
C ALA A 469 13.39 22.92 6.59
N ASP A 470 13.53 22.43 7.82
CA ASP A 470 14.35 21.29 8.19
C ASP A 470 13.68 20.48 9.30
N SER A 471 14.13 19.23 9.50
CA SER A 471 13.56 18.30 10.50
C SER A 471 13.65 18.81 11.94
N TRP A 472 14.55 19.73 12.22
CA TRP A 472 14.74 20.35 13.53
C TRP A 472 13.85 21.58 13.78
N PHE A 473 12.98 21.93 12.85
CA PHE A 473 11.93 22.90 13.11
C PHE A 473 10.70 22.25 13.72
N SER A 474 10.00 22.97 14.59
CA SER A 474 8.74 22.50 15.15
C SER A 474 7.66 22.38 14.06
N PRO A 475 6.95 21.26 13.93
CA PRO A 475 5.83 21.10 12.99
C PRO A 475 4.58 21.83 13.44
N ALA A 476 4.56 22.41 14.64
CA ALA A 476 3.40 23.09 15.23
C ALA A 476 3.28 24.56 14.80
N GLY A 477 2.11 25.14 15.08
CA GLY A 477 1.83 26.56 14.89
C GLY A 477 1.30 26.92 13.50
N PHE A 478 1.00 28.20 13.29
CA PHE A 478 0.29 28.69 12.11
C PHE A 478 1.07 28.57 10.80
N ASN A 479 2.40 28.61 10.88
CA ASN A 479 3.22 28.55 9.67
C ASN A 479 3.34 27.14 9.08
N ARG A 480 3.34 26.10 9.91
CA ARG A 480 3.60 24.71 9.49
C ARG A 480 2.56 23.73 9.96
N GLY A 481 1.86 24.01 11.07
CA GLY A 481 0.95 23.08 11.75
C GLY A 481 -0.51 23.12 11.31
N VAL A 482 -0.84 23.66 10.13
CA VAL A 482 -2.21 23.72 9.62
C VAL A 482 -2.64 22.35 9.08
N ILE A 483 -3.74 21.81 9.63
CA ILE A 483 -4.31 20.52 9.26
C ILE A 483 -5.25 20.67 8.06
N ARG A 484 -5.08 19.82 7.07
CA ARG A 484 -5.85 19.82 5.83
C ARG A 484 -7.13 18.99 5.96
N GLY A 485 -8.18 19.39 5.24
CA GLY A 485 -9.40 18.60 5.11
C GLY A 485 -10.24 18.44 6.39
N ALA A 486 -9.96 19.19 7.45
CA ALA A 486 -10.73 19.15 8.68
C ALA A 486 -11.95 20.10 8.61
N VAL A 487 -13.16 19.55 8.60
CA VAL A 487 -14.41 20.32 8.69
C VAL A 487 -14.63 20.80 10.13
N LYS A 488 -14.41 19.90 11.08
CA LYS A 488 -14.44 20.17 12.53
C LYS A 488 -13.62 19.13 13.28
N LEU A 489 -13.33 19.40 14.55
CA LEU A 489 -12.72 18.42 15.45
C LEU A 489 -13.79 17.70 16.28
N ALA A 490 -13.55 16.44 16.64
CA ALA A 490 -14.36 15.72 17.61
C ALA A 490 -14.24 16.34 19.02
N PHE A 491 -13.01 16.77 19.36
CA PHE A 491 -12.68 17.48 20.59
C PHE A 491 -11.89 18.75 20.24
N ASN A 492 -12.47 19.92 20.51
CA ASN A 492 -11.80 21.21 20.35
C ASN A 492 -11.55 21.80 21.75
N PRO A 493 -10.36 21.63 22.34
CA PRO A 493 -10.10 21.97 23.73
C PRO A 493 -10.07 23.48 23.96
N ALA A 494 -10.77 23.96 25.03
CA ALA A 494 -10.68 25.31 25.54
C ALA A 494 -9.29 25.62 26.11
N LYS A 495 -8.96 26.91 26.39
CA LYS A 495 -7.63 27.30 26.86
C LYS A 495 -7.17 26.51 28.09
N THR A 496 -8.01 26.40 29.12
CA THR A 496 -7.69 25.63 30.34
C THR A 496 -7.48 24.16 30.07
N GLN A 497 -8.27 23.58 29.18
CA GLN A 497 -8.12 22.17 28.77
C GLN A 497 -6.83 21.94 27.97
N ARG A 498 -6.42 22.90 27.11
CA ARG A 498 -5.12 22.85 26.42
C ARG A 498 -3.96 22.85 27.40
N ASP A 499 -4.03 23.67 28.46
CA ASP A 499 -2.99 23.71 29.49
C ASP A 499 -2.86 22.36 30.20
N GLU A 500 -3.99 21.68 30.47
CA GLU A 500 -3.99 20.35 31.07
C GLU A 500 -3.48 19.27 30.14
N LEU A 501 -3.89 19.25 28.86
CA LEU A 501 -3.37 18.34 27.84
C LEU A 501 -1.85 18.50 27.69
N TYR A 502 -1.39 19.75 27.59
CA TYR A 502 0.03 20.04 27.40
C TYR A 502 0.88 19.64 28.61
N ARG A 503 0.35 19.78 29.86
CA ARG A 503 1.00 19.20 31.06
C ARG A 503 1.07 17.69 31.01
N ALA A 504 0.06 17.04 30.44
CA ALA A 504 -0.01 15.59 30.28
C ALA A 504 0.75 15.07 29.03
N ARG A 505 1.63 15.85 28.42
CA ARG A 505 2.45 15.49 27.24
C ARG A 505 1.64 15.35 25.94
N ILE A 506 0.40 15.79 25.90
CA ILE A 506 -0.50 15.66 24.77
C ILE A 506 -0.48 16.97 23.99
N ASN A 507 -0.29 16.91 22.69
CA ASN A 507 -0.27 18.09 21.82
C ASN A 507 -1.70 18.42 21.39
N PRO A 508 -2.28 19.53 21.85
CA PRO A 508 -3.62 19.89 21.47
C PRO A 508 -3.69 20.29 20.00
N VAL A 509 -4.70 19.77 19.31
CA VAL A 509 -5.12 20.26 18.00
C VAL A 509 -6.35 21.13 18.22
N VAL A 510 -6.34 22.33 17.67
CA VAL A 510 -7.37 23.35 17.94
C VAL A 510 -7.86 23.99 16.66
N THR A 511 -9.16 24.28 16.61
CA THR A 511 -9.74 25.12 15.57
C THR A 511 -9.92 26.53 16.15
N LEU A 512 -9.21 27.50 15.55
CA LEU A 512 -9.29 28.91 15.97
C LEU A 512 -10.06 29.71 14.93
N PRO A 513 -10.97 30.60 15.35
CA PRO A 513 -11.74 31.43 14.44
C PRO A 513 -10.83 32.24 13.50
N GLY A 514 -11.10 32.14 12.20
CA GLY A 514 -10.33 32.84 11.17
C GLY A 514 -8.91 32.30 10.87
N GLN A 515 -8.45 31.27 11.59
CA GLN A 515 -7.09 30.75 11.44
C GLN A 515 -7.04 29.26 11.10
N GLY A 516 -8.19 28.58 11.08
CA GLY A 516 -8.30 27.16 10.73
C GLY A 516 -7.96 26.21 11.88
N THR A 517 -7.76 24.95 11.54
CA THR A 517 -7.40 23.88 12.48
C THR A 517 -5.89 23.69 12.46
N VAL A 518 -5.26 23.77 13.64
CA VAL A 518 -3.79 23.75 13.77
C VAL A 518 -3.33 22.85 14.91
N LEU A 519 -2.16 22.23 14.73
CA LEU A 519 -1.40 21.60 15.79
C LEU A 519 -0.80 22.69 16.68
N PHE A 520 -1.17 22.69 17.98
CA PHE A 520 -0.80 23.75 18.93
C PHE A 520 0.06 23.22 20.07
N GLY A 521 1.00 22.32 19.77
CA GLY A 521 1.95 21.75 20.71
C GLY A 521 3.05 20.97 19.99
N ASP A 522 4.21 20.85 20.62
CA ASP A 522 5.40 20.20 20.05
C ASP A 522 6.14 19.29 21.05
N LYS A 523 5.42 18.70 21.99
CA LYS A 523 5.95 17.77 22.99
C LYS A 523 6.05 16.34 22.45
N THR A 524 7.09 15.63 22.90
CA THR A 524 7.15 14.17 22.83
C THR A 524 6.40 13.54 24.01
N GLY A 525 6.20 12.22 24.01
CA GLY A 525 5.61 11.47 25.12
C GLY A 525 6.51 11.29 26.34
N LEU A 526 7.67 11.96 26.42
CA LEU A 526 8.58 11.89 27.54
C LEU A 526 8.03 12.60 28.79
N SER A 527 7.95 11.90 29.91
CA SER A 527 7.42 12.45 31.16
C SER A 527 8.43 13.24 31.99
N THR A 528 9.72 12.94 31.82
CA THR A 528 10.80 13.60 32.55
C THR A 528 11.31 14.83 31.78
N PRO A 529 11.60 15.96 32.46
CA PRO A 529 12.24 17.10 31.81
C PRO A 529 13.57 16.72 31.16
N SER A 530 13.69 16.92 29.86
CA SER A 530 14.87 16.58 29.06
C SER A 530 14.95 17.48 27.82
N ALA A 531 16.10 17.51 27.17
CA ALA A 531 16.20 18.10 25.83
C ALA A 531 15.29 17.39 24.81
N PHE A 532 15.06 16.09 24.97
CA PHE A 532 14.24 15.25 24.11
C PHE A 532 12.73 15.34 24.39
N ASP A 533 12.27 16.22 25.26
CA ASP A 533 10.85 16.45 25.53
C ASP A 533 10.14 17.25 24.41
N ARG A 534 10.89 17.63 23.34
CA ARG A 534 10.41 18.36 22.16
C ARG A 534 10.60 17.56 20.88
N ILE A 535 9.58 17.63 20.01
CA ILE A 535 9.57 16.94 18.70
C ILE A 535 10.77 17.40 17.85
N ASN A 536 11.00 18.71 17.79
CA ASN A 536 12.06 19.27 16.97
C ASN A 536 13.45 18.79 17.41
N VAL A 537 13.71 18.70 18.71
CA VAL A 537 15.01 18.21 19.24
C VAL A 537 15.16 16.73 19.00
N ARG A 538 14.10 15.91 19.26
CA ARG A 538 14.16 14.47 18.99
C ARG A 538 14.44 14.18 17.51
N ARG A 539 13.78 14.89 16.61
CA ARG A 539 13.99 14.75 15.16
C ARG A 539 15.37 15.24 14.72
N LEU A 540 15.89 16.33 15.29
CA LEU A 540 17.27 16.76 15.07
C LEU A 540 18.24 15.62 15.37
N PHE A 541 18.15 15.00 16.54
CA PHE A 541 19.06 13.92 16.92
C PHE A 541 18.91 12.70 16.01
N ILE A 542 17.70 12.33 15.59
CA ILE A 542 17.49 11.25 14.61
C ILE A 542 18.25 11.53 13.31
N VAL A 543 18.18 12.76 12.78
CA VAL A 543 18.92 13.14 11.57
C VAL A 543 20.43 13.07 11.79
N LEU A 544 20.91 13.63 12.90
CA LEU A 544 22.34 13.60 13.22
C LEU A 544 22.84 12.16 13.40
N GLU A 545 22.14 11.36 14.20
CA GLU A 545 22.50 9.97 14.48
C GLU A 545 22.54 9.14 13.18
N LYS A 546 21.52 9.25 12.32
CA LYS A 546 21.45 8.53 11.06
C LYS A 546 22.52 8.97 10.06
N ALA A 547 22.72 10.27 9.88
CA ALA A 547 23.71 10.83 8.97
C ALA A 547 25.14 10.47 9.39
N ILE A 548 25.46 10.63 10.68
CA ILE A 548 26.77 10.32 11.23
C ILE A 548 27.04 8.81 11.23
N SER A 549 26.03 7.98 11.58
CA SER A 549 26.15 6.52 11.51
C SER A 549 26.47 6.06 10.08
N THR A 550 25.78 6.61 9.08
CA THR A 550 26.06 6.29 7.67
C THR A 550 27.48 6.69 7.26
N ALA A 551 27.93 7.89 7.64
CA ALA A 551 29.29 8.32 7.39
C ALA A 551 30.34 7.49 8.14
N SER A 552 30.02 7.02 9.35
CA SER A 552 30.91 6.19 10.17
C SER A 552 31.17 4.80 9.57
N LYS A 553 30.23 4.28 8.76
CA LYS A 553 30.38 2.97 8.08
C LYS A 553 31.63 2.94 7.17
N PHE A 554 32.05 4.08 6.63
CA PHE A 554 33.25 4.18 5.80
C PHE A 554 34.56 4.07 6.58
N GLN A 555 34.53 4.16 7.92
CA GLN A 555 35.68 3.98 8.78
C GLN A 555 35.83 2.55 9.32
N LEU A 556 34.86 1.67 9.04
CA LEU A 556 34.93 0.27 9.44
C LEU A 556 36.09 -0.42 8.70
N PHE A 557 36.83 -1.25 9.41
CA PHE A 557 38.02 -1.98 8.94
C PHE A 557 39.26 -1.11 8.68
N GLU A 558 39.22 0.21 8.96
CA GLU A 558 40.38 1.07 8.95
C GLU A 558 41.14 0.99 10.30
N PHE A 559 42.39 1.42 10.31
CA PHE A 559 43.20 1.43 11.55
C PHE A 559 42.74 2.55 12.49
N ASN A 560 42.68 2.27 13.79
CA ASN A 560 42.40 3.29 14.81
C ASN A 560 43.68 4.08 15.14
N ASP A 561 44.14 4.91 14.23
CA ASP A 561 45.30 5.80 14.38
C ASP A 561 44.86 7.28 14.40
N GLU A 562 45.85 8.18 14.58
CA GLU A 562 45.60 9.61 14.63
C GLU A 562 45.05 10.14 13.28
N PHE A 563 45.50 9.56 12.18
CA PHE A 563 45.07 9.96 10.83
C PHE A 563 43.58 9.65 10.61
N THR A 564 43.15 8.45 10.92
CA THR A 564 41.72 8.02 10.78
C THR A 564 40.82 8.86 11.70
N ARG A 565 41.23 9.11 12.94
CA ARG A 565 40.50 9.98 13.88
C ARG A 565 40.38 11.42 13.37
N ALA A 566 41.45 11.97 12.81
CA ALA A 566 41.43 13.31 12.21
C ALA A 566 40.55 13.35 10.96
N GLN A 567 40.60 12.32 10.10
CA GLN A 567 39.76 12.20 8.93
C GLN A 567 38.28 12.14 9.32
N PHE A 568 37.93 11.37 10.34
CA PHE A 568 36.54 11.30 10.86
C PHE A 568 36.06 12.67 11.34
N ARG A 569 36.85 13.39 12.13
CA ARG A 569 36.50 14.77 12.57
C ARG A 569 36.28 15.69 11.38
N ASN A 570 37.17 15.63 10.39
CA ASN A 570 37.12 16.48 9.19
C ASN A 570 35.86 16.19 8.32
N ILE A 571 35.22 15.02 8.46
CA ILE A 571 33.96 14.70 7.81
C ILE A 571 32.79 15.24 8.64
N ILE A 572 32.80 15.06 9.96
CA ILE A 572 31.67 15.37 10.83
C ILE A 572 31.53 16.85 11.16
N GLU A 573 32.65 17.55 11.42
CA GLU A 573 32.59 18.97 11.80
C GLU A 573 31.97 19.89 10.74
N PRO A 574 32.28 19.77 9.44
CA PRO A 574 31.63 20.59 8.41
C PRO A 574 30.12 20.35 8.34
N PHE A 575 29.66 19.08 8.50
CA PHE A 575 28.24 18.74 8.56
C PHE A 575 27.54 19.40 9.75
N LEU A 576 28.14 19.33 10.95
CA LEU A 576 27.59 19.98 12.13
C LEU A 576 27.58 21.51 12.02
N ARG A 577 28.57 22.10 11.32
CA ARG A 577 28.57 23.54 11.00
C ARG A 577 27.46 23.93 10.03
N ASP A 578 27.17 23.09 9.05
CA ASP A 578 26.01 23.31 8.16
C ASP A 578 24.70 23.29 8.96
N VAL A 579 24.52 22.29 9.81
CA VAL A 579 23.35 22.20 10.72
C VAL A 579 23.28 23.41 11.65
N GLN A 580 24.42 23.93 12.15
CA GLN A 580 24.50 25.14 12.95
C GLN A 580 24.09 26.37 12.13
N GLY A 581 24.60 26.51 10.91
CA GLY A 581 24.27 27.60 9.99
C GLY A 581 22.76 27.59 9.63
N ARG A 582 22.16 26.42 9.54
CA ARG A 582 20.71 26.20 9.31
C ARG A 582 19.88 26.21 10.60
N ARG A 583 20.44 26.71 11.71
CA ARG A 583 19.78 26.94 13.00
C ARG A 583 19.34 25.65 13.73
N GLY A 584 19.91 24.48 13.42
CA GLY A 584 19.62 23.23 14.13
C GLY A 584 20.23 23.20 15.52
N VAL A 585 21.48 23.65 15.64
CA VAL A 585 22.24 23.65 16.89
C VAL A 585 22.81 25.04 17.17
N THR A 586 22.96 25.37 18.45
CA THR A 586 23.62 26.60 18.89
C THR A 586 25.14 26.42 18.88
N ASP A 587 25.62 25.25 19.32
CA ASP A 587 27.04 24.95 19.49
C ASP A 587 27.23 23.42 19.45
N PHE A 588 28.45 22.99 19.07
CA PHE A 588 28.81 21.56 19.06
C PHE A 588 30.29 21.35 19.36
N LEU A 589 30.64 20.16 19.79
CA LEU A 589 32.02 19.72 20.01
C LEU A 589 32.14 18.24 19.60
N VAL A 590 33.14 17.94 18.78
CA VAL A 590 33.49 16.56 18.40
C VAL A 590 34.79 16.18 19.06
N VAL A 591 34.77 15.16 19.93
CA VAL A 591 35.97 14.62 20.57
C VAL A 591 36.21 13.22 19.98
N CYS A 592 37.30 13.09 19.25
CA CYS A 592 37.78 11.85 18.68
C CYS A 592 39.32 11.90 18.64
N ASP A 593 39.93 11.65 19.78
CA ASP A 593 41.40 11.75 19.97
C ASP A 593 41.88 10.66 20.96
N THR A 594 43.08 10.83 21.49
CA THR A 594 43.66 9.88 22.45
C THR A 594 42.98 9.88 23.82
N SER A 595 42.16 10.90 24.14
CA SER A 595 41.45 10.97 25.43
C SER A 595 40.31 9.95 25.52
N ASN A 596 39.59 9.69 24.40
CA ASN A 596 38.53 8.70 24.33
C ASN A 596 38.92 7.42 23.56
N ASN A 597 40.03 7.43 22.78
CA ASN A 597 40.60 6.24 22.14
C ASN A 597 41.93 5.88 22.85
N THR A 598 41.82 5.36 24.06
CA THR A 598 42.98 4.89 24.85
C THR A 598 43.52 3.56 24.26
N ALA A 599 44.76 3.18 24.63
CA ALA A 599 45.35 1.92 24.21
C ALA A 599 44.40 0.70 24.46
N ALA A 600 43.70 0.67 25.60
CA ALA A 600 42.74 -0.38 25.92
C ALA A 600 41.48 -0.39 24.99
N VAL A 601 41.10 0.76 24.41
CA VAL A 601 40.02 0.85 23.42
C VAL A 601 40.50 0.31 22.07
N ILE A 602 41.74 0.71 21.68
CA ILE A 602 42.38 0.24 20.45
C ILE A 602 42.60 -1.27 20.47
N ASP A 603 43.07 -1.81 21.60
CA ASP A 603 43.33 -3.25 21.80
C ASP A 603 42.04 -4.09 21.72
N ARG A 604 40.85 -3.50 21.95
CA ARG A 604 39.55 -4.13 21.75
C ARG A 604 38.96 -3.97 20.35
N ASN A 605 39.75 -3.42 19.41
CA ASN A 605 39.28 -3.06 18.05
C ASN A 605 38.09 -2.09 18.05
N GLU A 606 38.00 -1.20 19.04
CA GLU A 606 36.93 -0.22 19.16
C GLU A 606 37.44 1.17 18.69
N PHE A 607 36.51 1.92 18.06
CA PHE A 607 36.70 3.33 17.72
C PHE A 607 35.65 4.15 18.44
N LYS A 608 36.03 5.21 19.17
CA LYS A 608 35.11 6.05 19.93
C LYS A 608 35.17 7.50 19.49
N ALA A 609 34.00 8.07 19.24
CA ALA A 609 33.83 9.51 19.00
C ALA A 609 32.67 10.01 19.88
N ASP A 610 32.92 11.07 20.65
CA ASP A 610 31.94 11.73 21.49
C ASP A 610 31.51 13.03 20.82
N ILE A 611 30.20 13.16 20.53
CA ILE A 611 29.64 14.30 19.83
C ILE A 611 28.69 15.03 20.78
N PHE A 612 29.10 16.21 21.23
CA PHE A 612 28.31 17.06 22.12
C PHE A 612 27.57 18.10 21.29
N VAL A 613 26.25 18.19 21.48
CA VAL A 613 25.37 19.08 20.71
C VAL A 613 24.51 19.90 21.65
N LYS A 614 24.43 21.22 21.44
CA LYS A 614 23.48 22.12 22.08
C LYS A 614 22.35 22.45 21.11
N PRO A 615 21.17 21.78 21.20
CA PRO A 615 20.06 22.02 20.26
C PRO A 615 19.43 23.40 20.46
N ASN A 616 18.95 23.99 19.38
CA ASN A 616 18.07 25.15 19.44
C ASN A 616 16.67 24.74 19.94
N ARG A 617 16.05 25.59 20.75
CA ARG A 617 14.72 25.36 21.31
C ARG A 617 13.68 26.22 20.61
N SER A 618 12.48 25.66 20.40
CA SER A 618 11.31 26.38 19.91
C SER A 618 10.77 27.36 20.97
N ILE A 619 10.22 28.49 20.53
CA ILE A 619 9.55 29.45 21.41
C ILE A 619 8.12 28.93 21.66
N ASN A 620 7.81 28.61 22.93
CA ASN A 620 6.49 28.15 23.35
C ASN A 620 5.70 29.23 24.10
N PHE A 621 6.39 30.23 24.69
CA PHE A 621 5.76 31.31 25.46
C PHE A 621 6.31 32.66 25.03
N ILE A 622 5.42 33.58 24.74
CA ILE A 622 5.72 34.99 24.45
C ILE A 622 5.04 35.84 25.51
N GLN A 623 5.83 36.58 26.25
CA GLN A 623 5.31 37.57 27.20
C GLN A 623 5.41 38.94 26.55
N LEU A 624 4.29 39.62 26.41
CA LEU A 624 4.21 41.01 25.95
C LEU A 624 3.78 41.89 27.10
N GLN A 625 4.60 42.88 27.39
CA GLN A 625 4.30 43.89 28.43
C GLN A 625 4.02 45.21 27.73
N PHE A 626 2.83 45.72 27.91
CA PHE A 626 2.44 47.04 27.43
C PHE A 626 2.42 47.99 28.63
N VAL A 627 3.26 49.03 28.59
CA VAL A 627 3.34 50.07 29.63
C VAL A 627 2.69 51.32 29.08
N ALA A 628 1.58 51.76 29.69
CA ALA A 628 0.97 53.03 29.36
C ALA A 628 1.65 54.14 30.20
N THR A 629 2.29 55.08 29.54
CA THR A 629 2.95 56.24 30.19
C THR A 629 2.08 57.48 30.10
N ARG A 630 2.27 58.44 31.05
CA ARG A 630 1.60 59.73 30.99
C ARG A 630 2.21 60.59 29.89
N THR A 631 1.41 61.48 29.31
CA THR A 631 1.88 62.47 28.32
C THR A 631 2.97 63.32 28.94
N GLY A 632 4.21 63.34 28.37
CA GLY A 632 5.34 64.14 28.85
C GLY A 632 6.46 63.36 29.56
N VAL A 633 6.31 62.04 29.75
CA VAL A 633 7.41 61.19 30.26
C VAL A 633 8.23 60.68 29.09
N ALA A 634 9.54 60.87 29.10
CA ALA A 634 10.44 60.33 28.10
C ALA A 634 10.53 58.80 28.24
N PHE A 635 10.51 58.05 27.13
CA PHE A 635 10.56 56.54 27.15
C PHE A 635 11.85 56.04 27.81
N GLU A 636 12.95 56.82 27.82
CA GLU A 636 14.20 56.46 28.45
C GLU A 636 14.09 56.36 30.00
N GLU A 637 13.18 57.11 30.62
CA GLU A 637 12.90 57.04 32.08
C GLU A 637 12.06 55.79 32.46
N VAL A 638 11.33 55.21 31.52
CA VAL A 638 10.49 54.02 31.76
C VAL A 638 11.25 52.71 31.57
N VAL A 639 12.31 52.71 30.75
CA VAL A 639 13.11 51.54 30.46
C VAL A 639 14.23 51.33 31.49
N GLY A 640 14.54 52.35 32.30
CA GLY A 640 15.58 52.30 33.32
C GLY A 640 15.08 51.99 34.76
N ALA A 641 13.79 51.62 34.94
CA ALA A 641 13.20 51.26 36.23
C ALA A 641 12.99 49.75 36.41
#